data_7fb1314b771933636b43a2ebdb808985
#
_entry.id   7fb1314b771933636b43a2ebdb808985
#
_cell.length_a   1.000
_cell.length_b   1.000
_cell.length_c   1.000
_cell.angle_alpha   90.00
_cell.angle_beta   90.00
_cell.angle_gamma   90.00
#
_symmetry.space_group_name_H-M   'P 1'
#
loop_
_entity.id
_entity.type
_entity.pdbx_description
1 polymer ?
#
loop_
_entity_poly.entity_id
_entity_poly.type
_entity_poly.pdbx_seq_one_letter_code
_entity_poly.pdbx_strand_id
1 'polypeptide(L)'
;MISPAKLGLTSRRAAEDLEALGLKDEASLWTLAGAADPDLALNNAHRFANGRSLLLDDAQRTPFFALMGGSTALADHLIAHPELLDTLTLPLPSAQEADEFMAKAATDEKALKNAHRSLVMRVAAKDLAGTFAAVKGFGEGEPLGYHAVTEALTNIADAALKAALTLATERVYGEEEPDATLAVIAMGKCGARELNYISDVDVIFVADEVTTKITRVASEFIKIGSAAFFEVDAGLRPEGKAGALVRTLDSHVTYYKRWAQTWEFQALLKARPMAGDMELGQQYVDAVGPMVWEASQRDSFVEDVQAMRRRVLDNVPEGVRSRELKLGYGGLRDVEFAVQLLQLVHGRIDATLRTPNTRNTIDALEALSQGGYVGREDAKALIGAYEFLRLLEHRLQLQRFKRTHQLPEADDERRMRWLARSAGFVASTSKSAIGEMEAELKRVRDTVSTLHERLFYRPLLGAVVDLTVGEAALSAEDVKARLAALGYRHPARAYDHLAALVKGTSRKAKLQAILLPTLMTWLASTADPGAGLLNYRKLSEAAEDKPWFLRMLRDEGVVSMRLMKILGNSPYTSDLIIAAPEVVKLLGDGSAGPRLIEPAPDQVKKAIIAASKRYQDDADKAVSVARSLRRAELARIASADLLGLMEVRQVCLELTIIWDAVLQAALLAEIRTDLAERGVSAEPARIAIIGMGRLGGGELGYGSDADVMAVAEPVEGANEEEALAWASRMIEQMRARLSKPSGDPPLEVDLGLRPEGRSGPVVRTIASYERYYTEWGEVWEYQALLRATVIAGDEEVGERFLHMADAFRYPDGGTPPSAVREIRRIKARVDDERLPRNADRSVHTKLGRGALADVEWTVQLLTMMHAHKHPQLHTTSTLEALDYLAELDDPDVLPAAQARTLRTAWLTATRARNALVLVSGKRTDQLPAPGPHLAQVAGSAGYDPDDQQQFLEDYLRITRRAHRVVEEVFWGEAPSLEHE
;
A
#
# COMPACT_ATOMS: atom_id res chain seq x y z
N MET A 1 -28.84 -32.89 12.96
CA MET A 1 -28.51 -31.67 13.71
C MET A 1 -27.17 -31.15 13.20
N ILE A 2 -27.09 -29.87 12.86
CA ILE A 2 -25.82 -29.25 12.44
C ILE A 2 -24.88 -29.22 13.65
N SER A 3 -23.60 -29.65 13.51
CA SER A 3 -22.68 -29.65 14.64
C SER A 3 -22.30 -28.24 15.04
N PRO A 4 -22.13 -27.93 16.35
CA PRO A 4 -21.76 -26.59 16.83
C PRO A 4 -20.50 -26.03 16.13
N ALA A 5 -19.51 -26.87 15.87
CA ALA A 5 -18.27 -26.47 15.20
C ALA A 5 -18.52 -25.94 13.77
N LYS A 6 -19.49 -26.47 13.04
CA LYS A 6 -19.90 -25.95 11.69
C LYS A 6 -20.57 -24.58 11.76
N LEU A 7 -21.11 -24.21 12.92
CA LEU A 7 -21.70 -22.90 13.20
C LEU A 7 -20.66 -21.89 13.73
N GLY A 8 -19.39 -22.28 13.82
CA GLY A 8 -18.34 -21.45 14.40
C GLY A 8 -18.36 -21.33 15.92
N LEU A 9 -19.12 -22.21 16.61
CA LEU A 9 -19.22 -22.24 18.06
C LEU A 9 -18.05 -23.03 18.66
N THR A 10 -17.35 -22.43 19.59
CA THR A 10 -16.17 -23.02 20.28
C THR A 10 -16.47 -23.41 21.73
N SER A 11 -17.59 -22.95 22.29
CA SER A 11 -18.00 -23.26 23.66
C SER A 11 -18.31 -24.76 23.82
N ARG A 12 -17.82 -25.38 24.93
CA ARG A 12 -18.13 -26.76 25.28
C ARG A 12 -19.61 -27.01 25.56
N ARG A 13 -20.34 -25.96 25.95
CA ARG A 13 -21.78 -26.02 26.27
C ARG A 13 -22.67 -25.66 25.09
N ALA A 14 -22.10 -25.34 23.92
CA ALA A 14 -22.87 -24.85 22.77
C ALA A 14 -24.02 -25.81 22.37
N ALA A 15 -23.81 -27.11 22.41
CA ALA A 15 -24.85 -28.08 22.09
C ALA A 15 -26.01 -28.07 23.09
N GLU A 16 -25.73 -27.97 24.40
CA GLU A 16 -26.69 -27.88 25.47
C GLU A 16 -27.49 -26.57 25.42
N ASP A 17 -26.79 -25.43 25.13
CA ASP A 17 -27.39 -24.11 25.03
C ASP A 17 -28.33 -24.02 23.82
N LEU A 18 -27.95 -24.59 22.66
CA LEU A 18 -28.78 -24.66 21.45
C LEU A 18 -30.08 -25.48 21.72
N GLU A 19 -29.93 -26.60 22.42
CA GLU A 19 -31.08 -27.44 22.78
C GLU A 19 -32.01 -26.77 23.77
N ALA A 20 -31.45 -26.13 24.81
CA ALA A 20 -32.22 -25.35 25.81
C ALA A 20 -32.99 -24.21 25.20
N LEU A 21 -32.43 -23.52 24.21
CA LEU A 21 -33.10 -22.46 23.46
C LEU A 21 -34.12 -22.96 22.46
N GLY A 22 -34.14 -24.27 22.13
CA GLY A 22 -35.04 -24.83 21.14
C GLY A 22 -34.64 -24.44 19.69
N LEU A 23 -33.40 -24.00 19.46
CA LEU A 23 -32.89 -23.62 18.13
C LEU A 23 -32.59 -24.87 17.29
N LYS A 24 -33.56 -25.28 16.47
CA LYS A 24 -33.46 -26.50 15.64
C LYS A 24 -33.62 -26.21 14.16
N ASP A 25 -34.26 -25.08 13.80
CA ASP A 25 -34.46 -24.67 12.42
C ASP A 25 -33.17 -24.16 11.79
N GLU A 26 -33.01 -24.39 10.52
CA GLU A 26 -31.82 -24.10 9.76
C GLU A 26 -31.56 -22.59 9.65
N ALA A 27 -32.62 -21.78 9.53
CA ALA A 27 -32.51 -20.34 9.41
C ALA A 27 -31.94 -19.70 10.70
N SER A 28 -32.47 -20.08 11.87
CA SER A 28 -31.96 -19.58 13.15
C SER A 28 -30.51 -19.99 13.42
N LEU A 29 -30.13 -21.26 13.07
CA LEU A 29 -28.77 -21.75 13.28
C LEU A 29 -27.74 -21.04 12.39
N TRP A 30 -28.06 -20.84 11.10
CA TRP A 30 -27.13 -20.17 10.20
C TRP A 30 -27.12 -18.64 10.42
N THR A 31 -28.22 -18.03 10.84
CA THR A 31 -28.19 -16.61 11.26
C THR A 31 -27.32 -16.44 12.51
N LEU A 32 -27.45 -17.30 13.50
CA LEU A 32 -26.54 -17.28 14.66
C LEU A 32 -25.06 -17.40 14.24
N ALA A 33 -24.75 -18.32 13.31
CA ALA A 33 -23.38 -18.52 12.80
C ALA A 33 -22.83 -17.27 12.08
N GLY A 34 -23.71 -16.43 11.51
CA GLY A 34 -23.36 -15.14 10.89
C GLY A 34 -23.00 -14.04 11.86
N ALA A 35 -23.32 -14.15 13.16
CA ALA A 35 -23.02 -13.13 14.16
C ALA A 35 -21.53 -12.82 14.22
N ALA A 36 -21.15 -11.60 14.61
CA ALA A 36 -19.75 -11.17 14.72
C ALA A 36 -18.95 -12.08 15.68
N ASP A 37 -19.56 -12.45 16.81
CA ASP A 37 -19.09 -13.51 17.72
C ASP A 37 -20.27 -14.47 18.01
N PRO A 38 -20.32 -15.64 17.35
CA PRO A 38 -21.39 -16.61 17.54
C PRO A 38 -21.51 -17.16 18.97
N ASP A 39 -20.40 -17.37 19.66
CA ASP A 39 -20.40 -17.83 21.05
C ASP A 39 -20.99 -16.76 21.98
N LEU A 40 -20.64 -15.49 21.77
CA LEU A 40 -21.23 -14.38 22.52
C LEU A 40 -22.74 -14.26 22.24
N ALA A 41 -23.15 -14.38 20.97
CA ALA A 41 -24.56 -14.33 20.59
C ALA A 41 -25.39 -15.44 21.23
N LEU A 42 -24.85 -16.68 21.22
CA LEU A 42 -25.50 -17.83 21.84
C LEU A 42 -25.64 -17.64 23.36
N ASN A 43 -24.55 -17.22 24.03
CA ASN A 43 -24.58 -16.98 25.47
C ASN A 43 -25.56 -15.87 25.86
N ASN A 44 -25.57 -14.76 25.14
CA ASN A 44 -26.51 -13.67 25.38
C ASN A 44 -27.96 -14.06 25.06
N ALA A 45 -28.20 -14.84 24.01
CA ALA A 45 -29.52 -15.40 23.70
C ALA A 45 -30.02 -16.33 24.81
N HIS A 46 -29.13 -17.17 25.37
CA HIS A 46 -29.47 -18.03 26.52
C HIS A 46 -29.88 -17.22 27.79
N ARG A 47 -29.11 -16.14 28.07
CA ARG A 47 -29.43 -15.20 29.17
C ARG A 47 -30.76 -14.48 28.91
N PHE A 48 -31.03 -14.03 27.67
CA PHE A 48 -32.27 -13.38 27.29
C PHE A 48 -33.48 -14.30 27.47
N ALA A 49 -33.39 -15.52 27.02
CA ALA A 49 -34.44 -16.52 27.11
C ALA A 49 -34.78 -16.93 28.57
N ASN A 50 -33.83 -16.78 29.48
CA ASN A 50 -34.03 -17.03 30.93
C ASN A 50 -34.70 -18.39 31.22
N GLY A 51 -34.18 -19.46 30.62
CA GLY A 51 -34.69 -20.82 30.78
C GLY A 51 -35.92 -21.17 29.94
N ARG A 52 -36.33 -20.33 29.00
CA ARG A 52 -37.44 -20.58 28.06
C ARG A 52 -36.86 -20.85 26.66
N SER A 53 -37.68 -21.41 25.78
CA SER A 53 -37.32 -21.48 24.37
C SER A 53 -37.32 -20.07 23.75
N LEU A 54 -36.34 -19.81 22.90
CA LEU A 54 -36.22 -18.55 22.16
C LEU A 54 -37.19 -18.57 20.95
N LEU A 55 -38.12 -17.67 20.94
CA LEU A 55 -39.09 -17.51 19.85
C LEU A 55 -38.82 -16.16 19.16
N LEU A 56 -38.33 -16.23 17.92
CA LEU A 56 -38.09 -15.06 17.06
C LEU A 56 -38.84 -15.25 15.75
N ASP A 57 -39.47 -14.17 15.28
CA ASP A 57 -39.98 -14.16 13.92
C ASP A 57 -38.87 -13.89 12.90
N ASP A 58 -39.15 -13.97 11.59
CA ASP A 58 -38.17 -13.80 10.54
C ASP A 58 -37.53 -12.41 10.53
N ALA A 59 -38.31 -11.36 10.88
CA ALA A 59 -37.83 -9.98 10.91
C ALA A 59 -36.92 -9.69 12.12
N GLN A 60 -37.18 -10.34 13.25
CA GLN A 60 -36.43 -10.17 14.50
C GLN A 60 -35.07 -10.92 14.47
N ARG A 61 -35.00 -12.02 13.75
CA ARG A 61 -33.86 -12.98 13.82
C ARG A 61 -32.50 -12.32 13.57
N THR A 62 -32.37 -11.65 12.43
CA THR A 62 -31.08 -11.02 12.05
C THR A 62 -30.70 -9.87 12.99
N PRO A 63 -31.53 -8.86 13.27
CA PRO A 63 -31.16 -7.79 14.19
C PRO A 63 -30.92 -8.28 15.63
N PHE A 64 -31.63 -9.32 16.08
CA PHE A 64 -31.38 -9.93 17.38
C PHE A 64 -29.98 -10.56 17.48
N PHE A 65 -29.64 -11.50 16.60
CA PHE A 65 -28.32 -12.14 16.66
C PHE A 65 -27.17 -11.20 16.32
N ALA A 66 -27.40 -10.21 15.47
CA ALA A 66 -26.44 -9.16 15.20
C ALA A 66 -26.11 -8.34 16.46
N LEU A 67 -27.15 -7.92 17.19
CA LEU A 67 -27.00 -7.19 18.45
C LEU A 67 -26.34 -8.06 19.54
N MET A 68 -26.82 -9.30 19.73
CA MET A 68 -26.35 -10.22 20.76
C MET A 68 -24.89 -10.62 20.58
N GLY A 69 -24.40 -10.73 19.34
CA GLY A 69 -23.00 -11.01 19.01
C GLY A 69 -22.13 -9.77 18.76
N GLY A 70 -22.77 -8.59 18.62
CA GLY A 70 -22.11 -7.35 18.23
C GLY A 70 -21.83 -6.36 19.37
N SER A 71 -22.64 -6.38 20.45
CA SER A 71 -22.47 -5.43 21.55
C SER A 71 -22.82 -6.06 22.90
N THR A 72 -21.88 -6.14 23.82
CA THR A 72 -22.13 -6.68 25.17
C THR A 72 -23.07 -5.80 25.97
N ALA A 73 -22.87 -4.48 25.95
CA ALA A 73 -23.64 -3.56 26.77
C ALA A 73 -25.08 -3.36 26.28
N LEU A 74 -25.32 -3.37 24.97
CA LEU A 74 -26.66 -3.25 24.39
C LEU A 74 -27.40 -4.58 24.46
N ALA A 75 -26.70 -5.71 24.34
CA ALA A 75 -27.25 -7.03 24.64
C ALA A 75 -27.71 -7.12 26.11
N ASP A 76 -26.88 -6.68 27.08
CA ASP A 76 -27.27 -6.59 28.49
C ASP A 76 -28.50 -5.68 28.72
N HIS A 77 -28.62 -4.57 27.96
CA HIS A 77 -29.80 -3.71 28.04
C HIS A 77 -31.04 -4.43 27.53
N LEU A 78 -31.00 -5.14 26.43
CA LEU A 78 -32.11 -5.93 25.92
C LEU A 78 -32.48 -7.09 26.86
N ILE A 79 -31.48 -7.76 27.46
CA ILE A 79 -31.73 -8.81 28.47
C ILE A 79 -32.44 -8.26 29.70
N ALA A 80 -32.11 -7.02 30.13
CA ALA A 80 -32.75 -6.35 31.25
C ALA A 80 -34.16 -5.83 30.90
N HIS A 81 -34.42 -5.57 29.60
CA HIS A 81 -35.68 -5.01 29.07
C HIS A 81 -36.20 -5.84 27.88
N PRO A 82 -36.66 -7.09 28.12
CA PRO A 82 -37.09 -7.98 27.04
C PRO A 82 -38.28 -7.46 26.22
N GLU A 83 -39.06 -6.55 26.79
CA GLU A 83 -40.18 -5.86 26.14
C GLU A 83 -39.73 -5.01 24.94
N LEU A 84 -38.45 -4.70 24.81
CA LEU A 84 -37.88 -3.94 23.70
C LEU A 84 -37.58 -4.78 22.46
N LEU A 85 -37.79 -6.12 22.51
CA LEU A 85 -37.46 -6.99 21.38
C LEU A 85 -38.08 -6.54 20.07
N ASP A 86 -39.36 -6.19 20.11
CA ASP A 86 -40.12 -5.74 18.91
C ASP A 86 -39.60 -4.43 18.33
N THR A 87 -38.92 -3.61 19.15
CA THR A 87 -38.36 -2.33 18.69
C THR A 87 -37.16 -2.51 17.75
N LEU A 88 -36.50 -3.68 17.74
CA LEU A 88 -35.37 -3.95 16.87
C LEU A 88 -35.76 -3.96 15.37
N THR A 89 -37.03 -4.20 15.07
CA THR A 89 -37.53 -4.25 13.69
C THR A 89 -38.07 -2.90 13.19
N LEU A 90 -38.32 -1.94 14.11
CA LEU A 90 -38.85 -0.62 13.76
C LEU A 90 -37.86 0.18 12.90
N PRO A 91 -38.31 1.12 12.05
CA PRO A 91 -37.46 2.06 11.31
C PRO A 91 -36.46 2.81 12.23
N LEU A 92 -35.40 3.44 11.70
CA LEU A 92 -34.59 4.35 12.51
C LEU A 92 -35.46 5.44 13.16
N PRO A 93 -35.19 5.85 14.41
CA PRO A 93 -36.00 6.87 15.09
C PRO A 93 -35.87 8.21 14.36
N SER A 94 -37.04 8.83 14.08
CA SER A 94 -37.07 10.21 13.57
C SER A 94 -36.71 11.21 14.67
N ALA A 95 -36.36 12.44 14.30
CA ALA A 95 -36.09 13.51 15.27
C ALA A 95 -37.31 13.76 16.20
N GLN A 96 -38.53 13.79 15.63
CA GLN A 96 -39.72 13.97 16.40
C GLN A 96 -39.98 12.82 17.38
N GLU A 97 -39.83 11.56 16.91
CA GLU A 97 -40.01 10.38 17.77
C GLU A 97 -39.01 10.39 18.95
N ALA A 98 -37.72 10.73 18.63
CA ALA A 98 -36.71 10.85 19.66
C ALA A 98 -37.02 11.97 20.68
N ASP A 99 -37.42 13.15 20.24
CA ASP A 99 -37.80 14.27 21.10
C ASP A 99 -38.98 13.88 22.02
N GLU A 100 -40.05 13.27 21.48
CA GLU A 100 -41.21 12.83 22.29
C GLU A 100 -40.85 11.73 23.29
N PHE A 101 -39.99 10.79 22.87
CA PHE A 101 -39.55 9.66 23.71
C PHE A 101 -38.68 10.13 24.88
N MET A 102 -37.69 11.00 24.59
CA MET A 102 -36.79 11.54 25.60
C MET A 102 -37.49 12.53 26.55
N ALA A 103 -38.40 13.35 26.05
CA ALA A 103 -39.18 14.28 26.87
C ALA A 103 -40.00 13.54 27.94
N LYS A 104 -40.64 12.42 27.62
CA LYS A 104 -41.38 11.56 28.58
C LYS A 104 -40.45 10.96 29.66
N ALA A 105 -39.15 10.78 29.36
CA ALA A 105 -38.17 10.23 30.28
C ALA A 105 -37.46 11.30 31.13
N ALA A 106 -37.75 12.59 30.94
CA ALA A 106 -37.09 13.71 31.64
C ALA A 106 -37.51 13.84 33.13
N THR A 107 -37.58 12.73 33.85
CA THR A 107 -37.90 12.67 35.27
C THR A 107 -36.69 12.57 36.17
N ASP A 108 -35.70 11.81 35.73
CA ASP A 108 -34.41 11.64 36.41
C ASP A 108 -33.34 11.07 35.45
N GLU A 109 -32.08 11.10 35.89
CA GLU A 109 -30.94 10.64 35.04
C GLU A 109 -31.05 9.16 34.68
N LYS A 110 -31.66 8.31 35.53
CA LYS A 110 -31.76 6.87 35.25
C LYS A 110 -32.82 6.62 34.16
N ALA A 111 -33.95 7.33 34.21
CA ALA A 111 -34.98 7.24 33.19
C ALA A 111 -34.42 7.74 31.83
N LEU A 112 -33.76 8.89 31.84
CA LEU A 112 -33.11 9.45 30.66
C LEU A 112 -32.05 8.48 30.05
N LYS A 113 -31.23 7.86 30.89
CA LYS A 113 -30.22 6.88 30.47
C LYS A 113 -30.84 5.65 29.79
N ASN A 114 -31.92 5.11 30.39
CA ASN A 114 -32.58 3.94 29.83
C ASN A 114 -33.25 4.28 28.49
N ALA A 115 -33.95 5.42 28.40
CA ALA A 115 -34.57 5.88 27.18
C ALA A 115 -33.57 6.10 26.05
N HIS A 116 -32.47 6.80 26.33
CA HIS A 116 -31.38 7.00 25.39
C HIS A 116 -30.78 5.66 24.90
N ARG A 117 -30.50 4.72 25.82
CA ARG A 117 -29.98 3.39 25.44
C ARG A 117 -30.92 2.59 24.58
N SER A 118 -32.24 2.69 24.83
CA SER A 118 -33.27 1.99 24.03
C SER A 118 -33.29 2.50 22.58
N LEU A 119 -33.20 3.82 22.38
CA LEU A 119 -33.13 4.41 21.04
C LEU A 119 -31.82 4.06 20.34
N VAL A 120 -30.70 4.18 21.02
CA VAL A 120 -29.38 3.82 20.45
C VAL A 120 -29.27 2.32 20.14
N MET A 121 -29.88 1.46 20.98
CA MET A 121 -29.94 0.02 20.74
C MET A 121 -30.68 -0.31 19.43
N ARG A 122 -31.78 0.38 19.16
CA ARG A 122 -32.53 0.21 17.91
C ARG A 122 -31.73 0.58 16.68
N VAL A 123 -30.94 1.69 16.73
CA VAL A 123 -30.03 2.07 15.66
C VAL A 123 -28.95 1.01 15.50
N ALA A 124 -28.32 0.59 16.60
CA ALA A 124 -27.22 -0.38 16.59
C ALA A 124 -27.65 -1.76 16.04
N ALA A 125 -28.83 -2.23 16.39
CA ALA A 125 -29.37 -3.50 15.90
C ALA A 125 -29.49 -3.50 14.37
N LYS A 126 -30.03 -2.40 13.80
CA LYS A 126 -30.16 -2.25 12.34
C LYS A 126 -28.81 -2.05 11.64
N ASP A 127 -27.92 -1.24 12.19
CA ASP A 127 -26.59 -0.98 11.64
C ASP A 127 -25.74 -2.26 11.63
N LEU A 128 -25.75 -3.04 12.71
CA LEU A 128 -25.08 -4.34 12.79
C LEU A 128 -25.73 -5.38 11.87
N ALA A 129 -27.06 -5.39 11.76
CA ALA A 129 -27.78 -6.27 10.85
C ALA A 129 -27.47 -5.94 9.38
N GLY A 130 -27.28 -4.65 9.04
CA GLY A 130 -26.98 -4.19 7.69
C GLY A 130 -25.61 -4.65 7.17
N THR A 131 -24.63 -4.84 8.06
CA THR A 131 -23.31 -5.39 7.73
C THR A 131 -23.20 -6.89 8.04
N PHE A 132 -24.31 -7.55 8.33
CA PHE A 132 -24.36 -8.96 8.69
C PHE A 132 -24.06 -9.84 7.48
N ALA A 133 -22.98 -10.61 7.54
CA ALA A 133 -22.58 -11.48 6.47
C ALA A 133 -23.50 -12.72 6.42
N ALA A 134 -24.20 -12.93 5.32
CA ALA A 134 -25.01 -14.11 5.12
C ALA A 134 -24.19 -15.40 5.17
N VAL A 135 -24.59 -16.35 6.01
CA VAL A 135 -24.01 -17.68 6.06
C VAL A 135 -25.02 -18.64 5.42
N LYS A 136 -24.63 -19.29 4.33
CA LYS A 136 -25.50 -20.17 3.54
C LYS A 136 -26.83 -19.54 3.10
N GLY A 137 -26.81 -18.22 2.84
CA GLY A 137 -27.98 -17.48 2.39
C GLY A 137 -28.95 -17.06 3.50
N PHE A 138 -28.55 -17.23 4.78
CA PHE A 138 -29.34 -16.75 5.92
C PHE A 138 -28.66 -15.56 6.59
N GLY A 139 -29.45 -14.62 7.05
CA GLY A 139 -28.98 -13.44 7.80
C GLY A 139 -28.54 -12.28 6.92
N GLU A 140 -28.89 -12.25 5.64
CA GLU A 140 -28.59 -11.14 4.74
C GLU A 140 -29.30 -9.86 5.20
N GLY A 141 -28.54 -8.77 5.32
CA GLY A 141 -29.02 -7.45 5.70
C GLY A 141 -28.76 -6.41 4.62
N GLU A 142 -29.53 -5.33 4.63
CA GLU A 142 -29.26 -4.17 3.78
C GLU A 142 -28.36 -3.16 4.55
N PRO A 143 -27.15 -2.84 4.04
CA PRO A 143 -26.29 -1.88 4.69
C PRO A 143 -26.94 -0.50 4.82
N LEU A 144 -26.86 0.07 6.02
CA LEU A 144 -27.27 1.45 6.24
C LEU A 144 -26.18 2.39 5.74
N GLY A 145 -26.56 3.44 5.02
CA GLY A 145 -25.62 4.49 4.63
C GLY A 145 -25.10 5.26 5.85
N TYR A 146 -23.90 5.78 5.73
CA TYR A 146 -23.24 6.59 6.76
C TYR A 146 -24.14 7.69 7.34
N HIS A 147 -24.77 8.49 6.48
CA HIS A 147 -25.66 9.58 6.88
C HIS A 147 -26.85 9.10 7.72
N ALA A 148 -27.47 7.99 7.34
CA ALA A 148 -28.64 7.45 8.06
C ALA A 148 -28.30 7.12 9.53
N VAL A 149 -27.14 6.49 9.76
CA VAL A 149 -26.70 6.12 11.11
C VAL A 149 -26.29 7.36 11.92
N THR A 150 -25.47 8.23 11.37
CA THR A 150 -24.93 9.40 12.08
C THR A 150 -26.00 10.45 12.35
N GLU A 151 -26.94 10.62 11.43
CA GLU A 151 -28.11 11.50 11.63
C GLU A 151 -29.07 10.97 12.72
N ALA A 152 -29.39 9.68 12.71
CA ALA A 152 -30.20 9.06 13.75
C ALA A 152 -29.55 9.21 15.14
N LEU A 153 -28.25 8.95 15.26
CA LEU A 153 -27.50 9.13 16.50
C LEU A 153 -27.50 10.60 16.96
N THR A 154 -27.37 11.55 16.02
CA THR A 154 -27.40 12.97 16.35
C THR A 154 -28.81 13.42 16.76
N ASN A 155 -29.88 12.96 16.11
CA ASN A 155 -31.23 13.22 16.51
C ASN A 155 -31.52 12.73 17.94
N ILE A 156 -31.06 11.52 18.29
CA ILE A 156 -31.15 10.98 19.64
C ILE A 156 -30.38 11.84 20.64
N ALA A 157 -29.17 12.29 20.29
CA ALA A 157 -28.37 13.14 21.16
C ALA A 157 -28.99 14.52 21.36
N ASP A 158 -29.52 15.15 20.30
CA ASP A 158 -30.23 16.43 20.39
C ASP A 158 -31.45 16.29 21.32
N ALA A 159 -32.25 15.25 21.15
CA ALA A 159 -33.43 14.98 22.01
C ALA A 159 -33.04 14.72 23.47
N ALA A 160 -31.95 13.93 23.68
CA ALA A 160 -31.45 13.65 25.02
C ALA A 160 -30.94 14.92 25.73
N LEU A 161 -30.25 15.80 25.00
CA LEU A 161 -29.74 17.04 25.56
C LEU A 161 -30.83 18.08 25.76
N LYS A 162 -31.84 18.16 24.90
CA LYS A 162 -33.05 18.96 25.16
C LYS A 162 -33.74 18.52 26.46
N ALA A 163 -33.93 17.20 26.64
CA ALA A 163 -34.51 16.65 27.85
C ALA A 163 -33.67 16.92 29.10
N ALA A 164 -32.32 16.85 28.97
CA ALA A 164 -31.40 17.21 30.05
C ALA A 164 -31.50 18.70 30.40
N LEU A 165 -31.67 19.60 29.41
CA LEU A 165 -31.82 21.02 29.65
C LEU A 165 -33.13 21.31 30.39
N THR A 166 -34.22 20.67 29.98
CA THR A 166 -35.52 20.78 30.69
C THR A 166 -35.37 20.37 32.17
N LEU A 167 -34.79 19.19 32.44
CA LEU A 167 -34.58 18.70 33.79
C LEU A 167 -33.62 19.61 34.59
N ALA A 168 -32.58 20.18 33.95
CA ALA A 168 -31.66 21.14 34.60
C ALA A 168 -32.37 22.45 34.96
N THR A 169 -33.24 22.96 34.09
CA THR A 169 -34.05 24.16 34.32
C THR A 169 -35.02 23.94 35.46
N GLU A 170 -35.76 22.84 35.46
CA GLU A 170 -36.70 22.46 36.55
C GLU A 170 -35.99 22.34 37.90
N ARG A 171 -34.77 21.77 37.93
CA ARG A 171 -33.97 21.67 39.18
C ARG A 171 -33.51 23.00 39.74
N VAL A 172 -33.26 23.98 38.87
CA VAL A 172 -32.72 25.30 39.29
C VAL A 172 -33.84 26.28 39.62
N TYR A 173 -34.90 26.32 38.80
CA TYR A 173 -36.00 27.29 38.95
C TYR A 173 -37.22 26.74 39.67
N GLY A 174 -37.43 25.41 39.68
CA GLY A 174 -38.65 24.83 40.21
C GLY A 174 -39.91 25.34 39.48
N GLU A 175 -40.79 26.02 40.21
CA GLU A 175 -42.00 26.65 39.64
C GLU A 175 -41.78 28.11 39.22
N GLU A 176 -40.57 28.67 39.43
CA GLU A 176 -40.25 30.03 39.01
C GLU A 176 -39.97 30.11 37.51
N GLU A 177 -40.37 31.17 36.86
CA GLU A 177 -39.98 31.42 35.48
C GLU A 177 -38.49 31.76 35.38
N PRO A 178 -37.76 31.28 34.34
CA PRO A 178 -36.36 31.64 34.12
C PRO A 178 -36.17 33.15 34.01
N ASP A 179 -35.15 33.66 34.68
CA ASP A 179 -34.77 35.08 34.70
C ASP A 179 -33.89 35.49 33.49
N ALA A 180 -33.48 34.55 32.63
CA ALA A 180 -32.75 34.74 31.40
C ALA A 180 -32.98 33.59 30.44
N THR A 181 -32.77 33.82 29.15
CA THR A 181 -32.82 32.77 28.14
C THR A 181 -31.46 32.18 27.88
N LEU A 182 -31.40 30.87 27.58
CA LEU A 182 -30.19 30.13 27.32
C LEU A 182 -30.29 29.38 25.99
N ALA A 183 -29.32 29.57 25.11
CA ALA A 183 -29.09 28.76 23.93
C ALA A 183 -27.89 27.86 24.12
N VAL A 184 -28.02 26.60 23.73
CA VAL A 184 -26.95 25.62 23.71
C VAL A 184 -26.52 25.39 22.23
N ILE A 185 -25.29 25.70 21.94
CA ILE A 185 -24.68 25.56 20.61
C ILE A 185 -23.88 24.28 20.58
N ALA A 186 -24.28 23.31 19.75
CA ALA A 186 -23.52 22.10 19.47
C ALA A 186 -22.35 22.43 18.59
N MET A 187 -21.20 21.86 18.94
CA MET A 187 -19.93 21.98 18.25
C MET A 187 -19.45 20.60 17.78
N GLY A 188 -18.31 20.53 17.13
CA GLY A 188 -17.68 19.30 16.75
C GLY A 188 -18.59 18.35 15.93
N LYS A 189 -18.55 17.04 16.22
CA LYS A 189 -19.36 16.02 15.50
C LYS A 189 -20.87 16.21 15.71
N CYS A 190 -21.28 16.65 16.89
CA CYS A 190 -22.70 16.92 17.17
C CYS A 190 -23.22 18.10 16.35
N GLY A 191 -22.45 19.19 16.29
CA GLY A 191 -22.78 20.36 15.47
C GLY A 191 -22.85 20.02 13.97
N ALA A 192 -21.98 19.13 13.51
CA ALA A 192 -21.90 18.65 12.12
C ALA A 192 -22.94 17.56 11.76
N ARG A 193 -23.77 17.12 12.69
CA ARG A 193 -24.73 15.99 12.52
C ARG A 193 -24.04 14.69 12.08
N GLU A 194 -22.83 14.42 12.58
CA GLU A 194 -22.04 13.24 12.27
C GLU A 194 -21.57 12.49 13.54
N LEU A 195 -22.46 12.31 14.52
CA LEU A 195 -22.13 11.74 15.81
C LEU A 195 -21.80 10.25 15.72
N ASN A 196 -20.97 9.78 16.67
CA ASN A 196 -20.66 8.36 16.88
C ASN A 196 -21.60 7.73 17.91
N TYR A 197 -21.56 6.39 18.07
CA TYR A 197 -22.25 5.70 19.16
C TYR A 197 -21.81 6.19 20.54
N ILE A 198 -20.49 6.41 20.72
CA ILE A 198 -19.94 6.99 21.95
C ILE A 198 -19.01 8.13 21.58
N SER A 199 -19.47 9.34 21.82
CA SER A 199 -18.69 10.57 21.58
C SER A 199 -18.78 11.46 22.81
N ASP A 200 -17.80 12.35 22.98
CA ASP A 200 -18.01 13.61 23.67
C ASP A 200 -18.89 14.51 22.82
N VAL A 201 -19.68 15.33 23.48
CA VAL A 201 -20.47 16.38 22.83
C VAL A 201 -19.93 17.72 23.29
N ASP A 202 -19.31 18.41 22.34
CA ASP A 202 -18.79 19.76 22.55
C ASP A 202 -19.94 20.78 22.49
N VAL A 203 -20.02 21.67 23.49
CA VAL A 203 -21.09 22.72 23.58
C VAL A 203 -20.53 24.08 23.94
N ILE A 204 -21.23 25.12 23.50
CA ILE A 204 -21.06 26.51 23.93
C ILE A 204 -22.39 27.01 24.44
N PHE A 205 -22.39 27.79 25.53
CA PHE A 205 -23.60 28.37 26.15
C PHE A 205 -23.67 29.87 25.88
N VAL A 206 -24.77 30.29 25.27
CA VAL A 206 -25.06 31.70 24.99
C VAL A 206 -26.34 32.11 25.73
N ALA A 207 -26.29 33.20 26.44
CA ALA A 207 -27.48 33.76 27.14
C ALA A 207 -27.73 35.20 26.70
N ASP A 208 -28.97 35.67 26.83
CA ASP A 208 -29.31 37.09 26.68
C ASP A 208 -28.76 37.92 27.87
N GLU A 209 -28.86 37.37 29.07
CA GLU A 209 -28.27 37.93 30.28
C GLU A 209 -27.56 36.80 31.10
N VAL A 210 -26.37 37.09 31.65
CA VAL A 210 -25.61 36.14 32.49
C VAL A 210 -26.02 36.28 33.93
N THR A 211 -26.91 35.43 34.41
CA THR A 211 -27.31 35.37 35.82
C THR A 211 -26.65 34.18 36.53
N THR A 212 -26.68 34.21 37.89
CA THR A 212 -26.18 33.08 38.68
C THR A 212 -27.00 31.81 38.46
N LYS A 213 -28.35 31.95 38.28
CA LYS A 213 -29.24 30.83 38.03
C LYS A 213 -29.02 30.23 36.66
N ILE A 214 -28.90 31.04 35.62
CA ILE A 214 -28.66 30.52 34.25
C ILE A 214 -27.31 29.83 34.13
N THR A 215 -26.27 30.33 34.79
CA THR A 215 -24.95 29.67 34.86
C THR A 215 -25.06 28.33 35.61
N ARG A 216 -25.94 28.23 36.64
CA ARG A 216 -26.18 26.98 37.34
C ARG A 216 -26.97 25.99 36.48
N VAL A 217 -27.91 26.43 35.65
CA VAL A 217 -28.61 25.59 34.66
C VAL A 217 -27.58 24.96 33.70
N ALA A 218 -26.67 25.74 33.15
CA ALA A 218 -25.60 25.22 32.27
C ALA A 218 -24.71 24.17 32.97
N SER A 219 -24.41 24.38 34.26
CA SER A 219 -23.63 23.42 35.07
C SER A 219 -24.42 22.13 35.36
N GLU A 220 -25.70 22.22 35.71
CA GLU A 220 -26.55 21.04 35.93
C GLU A 220 -26.83 20.30 34.61
N PHE A 221 -26.99 20.99 33.49
CA PHE A 221 -27.07 20.39 32.16
C PHE A 221 -25.87 19.53 31.85
N ILE A 222 -24.63 20.04 32.05
CA ILE A 222 -23.40 19.26 31.83
C ILE A 222 -23.37 18.03 32.75
N LYS A 223 -23.76 18.17 34.00
CA LYS A 223 -23.78 17.10 34.98
C LYS A 223 -24.79 16.00 34.64
N ILE A 224 -26.02 16.37 34.30
CA ILE A 224 -27.07 15.44 33.88
C ILE A 224 -26.65 14.73 32.58
N GLY A 225 -26.23 15.46 31.56
CA GLY A 225 -25.80 14.90 30.28
C GLY A 225 -24.64 13.91 30.43
N SER A 226 -23.65 14.28 31.24
CA SER A 226 -22.47 13.43 31.47
C SER A 226 -22.79 12.19 32.32
N ALA A 227 -23.76 12.26 33.23
CA ALA A 227 -24.21 11.12 34.04
C ALA A 227 -25.13 10.16 33.27
N ALA A 228 -25.97 10.68 32.39
CA ALA A 228 -26.99 9.90 31.71
C ALA A 228 -26.55 9.35 30.36
N PHE A 229 -25.76 10.09 29.55
CA PHE A 229 -25.55 9.79 28.15
C PHE A 229 -24.06 9.63 27.77
N PHE A 230 -23.36 10.77 27.74
CA PHE A 230 -21.97 10.90 27.23
C PHE A 230 -21.32 12.15 27.85
N GLU A 231 -20.00 12.26 27.77
CA GLU A 231 -19.28 13.43 28.28
C GLU A 231 -19.72 14.71 27.52
N VAL A 232 -20.24 15.69 28.27
CA VAL A 232 -20.57 17.02 27.72
C VAL A 232 -19.42 17.96 28.06
N ASP A 233 -18.67 18.41 27.00
CA ASP A 233 -17.51 19.27 27.17
C ASP A 233 -17.79 20.70 26.64
N ALA A 234 -17.62 21.69 27.51
CA ALA A 234 -17.70 23.10 27.15
C ALA A 234 -16.30 23.73 26.94
N GLY A 235 -15.30 22.92 26.64
CA GLY A 235 -13.90 23.35 26.48
C GLY A 235 -13.62 24.19 25.24
N LEU A 236 -14.51 24.18 24.23
CA LEU A 236 -14.40 25.02 23.03
C LEU A 236 -14.94 26.45 23.21
N ARG A 237 -15.42 26.80 24.41
CA ARG A 237 -15.84 28.18 24.70
C ARG A 237 -14.65 29.14 24.73
N PRO A 238 -14.87 30.47 24.57
CA PRO A 238 -13.83 31.48 24.70
C PRO A 238 -12.96 31.30 25.96
N GLU A 239 -11.62 31.35 25.80
CA GLU A 239 -10.62 31.11 26.84
C GLU A 239 -10.61 29.66 27.37
N GLY A 240 -11.32 28.74 26.71
CA GLY A 240 -11.34 27.33 27.11
C GLY A 240 -11.88 27.09 28.52
N LYS A 241 -11.30 26.15 29.25
CA LYS A 241 -11.72 25.79 30.62
C LYS A 241 -11.50 26.92 31.64
N ALA A 242 -10.66 27.93 31.34
CA ALA A 242 -10.44 29.07 32.19
C ALA A 242 -11.50 30.18 32.04
N GLY A 243 -12.20 30.20 30.91
CA GLY A 243 -13.22 31.20 30.61
C GLY A 243 -14.58 30.97 31.31
N ALA A 244 -15.42 32.00 31.36
CA ALA A 244 -16.78 31.92 31.89
C ALA A 244 -17.58 30.86 31.15
N LEU A 245 -18.38 30.05 31.88
CA LEU A 245 -19.17 28.96 31.31
C LEU A 245 -20.27 29.44 30.37
N VAL A 246 -20.94 30.52 30.74
CA VAL A 246 -22.01 31.17 29.97
C VAL A 246 -21.56 32.60 29.66
N ARG A 247 -21.79 33.05 28.42
CA ARG A 247 -21.52 34.43 28.00
C ARG A 247 -22.72 34.95 27.17
N THR A 248 -22.85 36.28 27.14
CA THR A 248 -23.80 36.94 26.23
C THR A 248 -23.26 36.90 24.79
N LEU A 249 -24.16 37.05 23.80
CA LEU A 249 -23.79 37.15 22.38
C LEU A 249 -22.73 38.23 22.13
N ASP A 250 -22.90 39.43 22.68
CA ASP A 250 -21.96 40.52 22.51
C ASP A 250 -20.59 40.22 23.09
N SER A 251 -20.52 39.51 24.22
CA SER A 251 -19.25 39.05 24.83
C SER A 251 -18.55 38.03 23.94
N HIS A 252 -19.25 37.08 23.30
CA HIS A 252 -18.71 36.16 22.34
C HIS A 252 -18.14 36.89 21.11
N VAL A 253 -18.90 37.76 20.48
CA VAL A 253 -18.49 38.53 19.29
C VAL A 253 -17.25 39.39 19.59
N THR A 254 -17.24 40.06 20.79
CA THR A 254 -16.06 40.86 21.20
C THR A 254 -14.82 40.01 21.34
N TYR A 255 -14.94 38.82 21.95
CA TYR A 255 -13.83 37.88 22.09
C TYR A 255 -13.30 37.43 20.73
N TYR A 256 -14.14 36.93 19.85
CA TYR A 256 -13.73 36.43 18.55
C TYR A 256 -13.07 37.49 17.66
N LYS A 257 -13.52 38.73 17.76
CA LYS A 257 -12.89 39.85 17.04
C LYS A 257 -11.48 40.17 17.51
N ARG A 258 -11.18 40.02 18.82
CA ARG A 258 -9.95 40.54 19.43
C ARG A 258 -8.93 39.46 19.79
N TRP A 259 -9.38 38.30 20.25
CA TRP A 259 -8.52 37.35 20.97
C TRP A 259 -8.49 35.95 20.38
N ALA A 260 -9.48 35.57 19.54
CA ALA A 260 -9.62 34.22 19.05
C ALA A 260 -8.42 33.79 18.20
N GLN A 261 -8.00 32.53 18.39
CA GLN A 261 -6.97 31.88 17.62
C GLN A 261 -7.56 31.25 16.35
N THR A 262 -6.71 30.96 15.37
CA THR A 262 -7.12 30.35 14.08
C THR A 262 -7.93 29.07 14.24
N TRP A 263 -7.55 28.21 15.19
CA TRP A 263 -8.26 26.94 15.43
C TRP A 263 -9.68 27.10 15.98
N GLU A 264 -10.00 28.22 16.65
CA GLU A 264 -11.35 28.49 17.16
C GLU A 264 -12.31 28.76 16.01
N PHE A 265 -11.89 29.44 14.96
CA PHE A 265 -12.66 29.63 13.74
C PHE A 265 -12.87 28.31 12.98
N GLN A 266 -11.88 27.43 12.97
CA GLN A 266 -12.02 26.09 12.42
C GLN A 266 -13.07 25.28 13.20
N ALA A 267 -13.08 25.36 14.52
CA ALA A 267 -14.10 24.71 15.35
C ALA A 267 -15.51 25.29 15.09
N LEU A 268 -15.64 26.62 14.92
CA LEU A 268 -16.90 27.31 14.67
C LEU A 268 -17.55 26.95 13.31
N LEU A 269 -16.81 26.36 12.35
CA LEU A 269 -17.41 25.81 11.13
C LEU A 269 -18.59 24.85 11.40
N LYS A 270 -18.52 24.16 12.53
CA LYS A 270 -19.51 23.14 12.93
C LYS A 270 -20.54 23.65 13.94
N ALA A 271 -20.55 24.95 14.26
CA ALA A 271 -21.49 25.54 15.21
C ALA A 271 -22.92 25.43 14.72
N ARG A 272 -23.82 24.90 15.58
CA ARG A 272 -25.26 24.73 15.32
C ARG A 272 -26.09 24.91 16.57
N PRO A 273 -27.20 25.72 16.52
CA PRO A 273 -28.17 25.74 17.63
C PRO A 273 -28.75 24.32 17.85
N MET A 274 -28.82 23.86 19.11
CA MET A 274 -29.25 22.50 19.41
C MET A 274 -30.38 22.43 20.43
N ALA A 275 -30.29 23.20 21.50
CA ALA A 275 -31.29 23.19 22.58
C ALA A 275 -31.45 24.57 23.19
N GLY A 276 -32.50 24.79 23.95
CA GLY A 276 -32.87 26.07 24.59
C GLY A 276 -33.46 27.05 23.59
N ASP A 277 -33.09 28.32 23.67
CA ASP A 277 -33.60 29.38 22.79
C ASP A 277 -32.94 29.26 21.40
N MET A 278 -33.71 28.75 20.45
CA MET A 278 -33.20 28.50 19.08
C MET A 278 -33.01 29.81 18.30
N GLU A 279 -33.73 30.88 18.62
CA GLU A 279 -33.59 32.19 17.97
C GLU A 279 -32.30 32.86 18.42
N LEU A 280 -32.01 32.91 19.70
CA LEU A 280 -30.73 33.37 20.26
C LEU A 280 -29.55 32.54 19.73
N GLY A 281 -29.74 31.21 19.63
CA GLY A 281 -28.75 30.33 19.06
C GLY A 281 -28.46 30.63 17.58
N GLN A 282 -29.49 30.94 16.78
CA GLN A 282 -29.32 31.32 15.37
C GLN A 282 -28.66 32.70 15.25
N GLN A 283 -29.02 33.67 16.10
CA GLN A 283 -28.38 34.99 16.16
C GLN A 283 -26.86 34.83 16.46
N TYR A 284 -26.48 33.87 17.31
CA TYR A 284 -25.05 33.59 17.56
C TYR A 284 -24.36 33.08 16.31
N VAL A 285 -24.91 32.08 15.60
CA VAL A 285 -24.33 31.55 14.38
C VAL A 285 -24.19 32.60 13.29
N ASP A 286 -25.22 33.45 13.13
CA ASP A 286 -25.23 34.55 12.16
C ASP A 286 -24.19 35.62 12.48
N ALA A 287 -23.97 35.92 13.76
CA ALA A 287 -23.01 36.92 14.21
C ALA A 287 -21.55 36.43 14.08
N VAL A 288 -21.24 35.14 14.34
CA VAL A 288 -19.88 34.62 14.25
C VAL A 288 -19.53 34.17 12.84
N GLY A 289 -20.52 33.82 12.00
CA GLY A 289 -20.32 33.29 10.64
C GLY A 289 -19.40 34.14 9.76
N PRO A 290 -19.60 35.47 9.63
CA PRO A 290 -18.70 36.32 8.86
C PRO A 290 -17.23 36.20 9.30
N MET A 291 -16.96 36.14 10.60
CA MET A 291 -15.62 36.06 11.15
C MET A 291 -14.96 34.71 10.82
N VAL A 292 -15.74 33.63 10.79
CA VAL A 292 -15.27 32.29 10.37
C VAL A 292 -14.75 32.34 8.92
N TRP A 293 -15.52 32.96 8.02
CA TRP A 293 -15.17 33.00 6.60
C TRP A 293 -14.07 34.01 6.28
N GLU A 294 -13.85 35.00 7.12
CA GLU A 294 -12.75 35.96 7.01
C GLU A 294 -11.45 35.43 7.64
N ALA A 295 -11.51 34.38 8.42
CA ALA A 295 -10.37 33.84 9.16
C ALA A 295 -9.18 33.46 8.24
N SER A 296 -9.45 33.03 7.01
CA SER A 296 -8.41 32.69 6.02
C SER A 296 -7.57 33.88 5.54
N GLN A 297 -7.97 35.13 5.85
CA GLN A 297 -7.20 36.35 5.54
C GLN A 297 -6.15 36.70 6.60
N ARG A 298 -6.13 35.97 7.72
CA ARG A 298 -5.17 36.22 8.78
C ARG A 298 -3.77 35.79 8.35
N ASP A 299 -2.79 36.58 8.71
CA ASP A 299 -1.39 36.21 8.53
C ASP A 299 -1.10 34.85 9.15
N SER A 300 -0.34 34.02 8.45
CA SER A 300 0.00 32.65 8.90
C SER A 300 -1.19 31.69 9.11
N PHE A 301 -2.38 31.95 8.55
CA PHE A 301 -3.56 31.11 8.76
C PHE A 301 -3.31 29.64 8.40
N VAL A 302 -2.73 29.37 7.25
CA VAL A 302 -2.47 28.00 6.76
C VAL A 302 -1.42 27.32 7.61
N GLU A 303 -0.36 28.03 7.97
CA GLU A 303 0.73 27.56 8.84
C GLU A 303 0.21 27.20 10.23
N ASP A 304 -0.71 28.00 10.80
CA ASP A 304 -1.33 27.73 12.10
C ASP A 304 -2.13 26.44 12.08
N VAL A 305 -2.98 26.25 11.06
CA VAL A 305 -3.79 25.03 10.90
C VAL A 305 -2.90 23.80 10.74
N GLN A 306 -1.83 23.90 9.97
CA GLN A 306 -0.87 22.82 9.78
C GLN A 306 -0.02 22.53 11.00
N ALA A 307 0.42 23.55 11.72
CA ALA A 307 1.13 23.41 12.98
C ALA A 307 0.24 22.73 14.03
N MET A 308 -1.05 23.06 14.06
CA MET A 308 -2.01 22.40 14.94
C MET A 308 -2.13 20.91 14.59
N ARG A 309 -2.24 20.53 13.30
CA ARG A 309 -2.32 19.12 12.89
C ARG A 309 -1.06 18.35 13.32
N ARG A 310 0.12 18.90 13.09
CA ARG A 310 1.39 18.30 13.56
C ARG A 310 1.39 18.08 15.07
N ARG A 311 1.03 19.11 15.85
CA ARG A 311 0.96 19.01 17.31
C ARG A 311 0.01 17.92 17.79
N VAL A 312 -1.14 17.76 17.12
CA VAL A 312 -2.10 16.70 17.45
C VAL A 312 -1.51 15.31 17.17
N LEU A 313 -0.76 15.17 16.08
CA LEU A 313 -0.10 13.90 15.71
C LEU A 313 1.04 13.56 16.68
N ASP A 314 1.86 14.54 17.05
CA ASP A 314 3.00 14.37 17.96
C ASP A 314 2.56 13.95 19.37
N ASN A 315 1.33 14.30 19.77
CA ASN A 315 0.74 13.86 21.04
C ASN A 315 0.27 12.39 21.04
N VAL A 316 0.25 11.70 19.88
CA VAL A 316 -0.08 10.26 19.82
C VAL A 316 1.16 9.45 20.15
N PRO A 317 1.14 8.62 21.21
CA PRO A 317 2.28 7.77 21.57
C PRO A 317 2.69 6.87 20.40
N GLU A 318 3.97 6.72 20.16
CA GLU A 318 4.53 6.02 19.01
C GLU A 318 4.03 4.55 18.92
N GLY A 319 3.99 3.84 20.05
CA GLY A 319 3.55 2.44 20.12
C GLY A 319 2.08 2.19 19.77
N VAL A 320 1.24 3.24 19.66
CA VAL A 320 -0.19 3.09 19.31
C VAL A 320 -0.55 3.76 17.99
N ARG A 321 0.36 4.50 17.34
CA ARG A 321 0.10 5.25 16.11
C ARG A 321 -0.45 4.38 14.98
N SER A 322 0.08 3.19 14.81
CA SER A 322 -0.36 2.24 13.78
C SER A 322 -1.77 1.70 14.00
N ARG A 323 -2.26 1.72 15.24
CA ARG A 323 -3.59 1.24 15.63
C ARG A 323 -4.61 2.36 15.80
N GLU A 324 -4.18 3.61 15.75
CA GLU A 324 -5.03 4.78 15.97
C GLU A 324 -5.79 5.17 14.68
N LEU A 325 -7.11 5.04 14.68
CA LEU A 325 -7.96 5.33 13.51
C LEU A 325 -8.26 6.82 13.31
N LYS A 326 -8.25 7.61 14.41
CA LYS A 326 -8.66 9.01 14.38
C LYS A 326 -7.48 9.94 14.19
N LEU A 327 -6.46 9.83 15.03
CA LEU A 327 -5.35 10.79 15.13
C LEU A 327 -4.10 10.34 14.37
N GLY A 328 -3.99 9.05 14.02
CA GLY A 328 -2.88 8.47 13.27
C GLY A 328 -2.79 8.98 11.84
N TYR A 329 -1.69 8.65 11.15
CA TYR A 329 -1.53 8.93 9.72
C TYR A 329 -2.58 8.21 8.88
N GLY A 330 -3.13 8.88 7.88
CA GLY A 330 -4.20 8.34 7.05
C GLY A 330 -5.49 8.08 7.83
N GLY A 331 -5.69 8.75 8.98
CA GLY A 331 -6.85 8.60 9.82
C GLY A 331 -7.95 9.64 9.57
N LEU A 332 -9.01 9.56 10.36
CA LEU A 332 -10.19 10.44 10.24
C LEU A 332 -9.82 11.93 10.29
N ARG A 333 -8.89 12.30 11.19
CA ARG A 333 -8.49 13.69 11.39
C ARG A 333 -7.81 14.29 10.16
N ASP A 334 -7.12 13.49 9.35
CA ASP A 334 -6.49 13.96 8.11
C ASP A 334 -7.54 14.40 7.09
N VAL A 335 -8.63 13.62 6.95
CA VAL A 335 -9.76 13.99 6.09
C VAL A 335 -10.46 15.24 6.63
N GLU A 336 -10.81 15.26 7.92
CA GLU A 336 -11.51 16.37 8.55
C GLU A 336 -10.72 17.69 8.40
N PHE A 337 -9.41 17.68 8.65
CA PHE A 337 -8.58 18.88 8.56
C PHE A 337 -8.40 19.36 7.12
N ALA A 338 -8.24 18.46 6.16
CA ALA A 338 -8.16 18.84 4.74
C ALA A 338 -9.46 19.51 4.26
N VAL A 339 -10.61 18.94 4.60
CA VAL A 339 -11.92 19.49 4.23
C VAL A 339 -12.14 20.86 4.87
N GLN A 340 -11.91 20.98 6.18
CA GLN A 340 -12.10 22.23 6.92
C GLN A 340 -11.17 23.35 6.44
N LEU A 341 -9.90 23.03 6.14
CA LEU A 341 -8.98 24.01 5.57
C LEU A 341 -9.48 24.54 4.24
N LEU A 342 -9.90 23.64 3.33
CA LEU A 342 -10.41 24.04 2.02
C LEU A 342 -11.72 24.82 2.12
N GLN A 343 -12.62 24.47 3.06
CA GLN A 343 -13.82 25.23 3.35
C GLN A 343 -13.48 26.66 3.79
N LEU A 344 -12.58 26.84 4.74
CA LEU A 344 -12.19 28.16 5.24
C LEU A 344 -11.53 29.02 4.17
N VAL A 345 -10.69 28.42 3.31
CA VAL A 345 -10.01 29.12 2.23
C VAL A 345 -10.98 29.57 1.14
N HIS A 346 -11.87 28.67 0.70
CA HIS A 346 -12.74 28.92 -0.46
C HIS A 346 -14.12 29.44 -0.05
N GLY A 347 -14.62 29.12 1.15
CA GLY A 347 -15.93 29.53 1.62
C GLY A 347 -16.12 31.05 1.74
N ARG A 348 -15.05 31.82 1.77
CA ARG A 348 -15.14 33.30 1.71
C ARG A 348 -15.77 33.80 0.40
N ILE A 349 -15.45 33.13 -0.70
CA ILE A 349 -15.89 33.53 -2.05
C ILE A 349 -17.10 32.71 -2.49
N ASP A 350 -17.17 31.46 -2.10
CA ASP A 350 -18.20 30.51 -2.53
C ASP A 350 -19.24 30.28 -1.42
N ALA A 351 -20.44 30.79 -1.63
CA ALA A 351 -21.56 30.66 -0.67
C ALA A 351 -22.09 29.22 -0.56
N THR A 352 -21.85 28.35 -1.57
CA THR A 352 -22.29 26.96 -1.54
C THR A 352 -21.59 26.14 -0.44
N LEU A 353 -20.41 26.57 -0.01
CA LEU A 353 -19.64 25.97 1.08
C LEU A 353 -20.08 26.42 2.49
N ARG A 354 -21.10 27.31 2.58
CA ARG A 354 -21.58 27.91 3.84
C ARG A 354 -22.95 27.41 4.27
N THR A 355 -23.48 26.40 3.61
CA THR A 355 -24.82 25.89 3.90
C THR A 355 -24.85 25.11 5.22
N PRO A 356 -26.01 24.96 5.88
CA PRO A 356 -26.12 24.12 7.08
C PRO A 356 -25.62 22.68 6.86
N ASN A 357 -25.81 22.10 5.69
CA ASN A 357 -25.41 20.75 5.37
C ASN A 357 -23.89 20.61 5.30
N THR A 358 -23.19 21.63 4.78
CA THR A 358 -21.71 21.59 4.67
C THR A 358 -20.97 21.67 6.01
N ARG A 359 -21.66 21.65 7.16
CA ARG A 359 -21.07 21.35 8.46
C ARG A 359 -20.64 19.87 8.56
N ASN A 360 -21.35 18.97 7.86
CA ASN A 360 -20.99 17.57 7.73
C ASN A 360 -19.76 17.42 6.83
N THR A 361 -18.83 16.54 7.19
CA THR A 361 -17.55 16.37 6.49
C THR A 361 -17.74 15.84 5.07
N ILE A 362 -18.67 14.90 4.85
CA ILE A 362 -18.95 14.34 3.51
C ILE A 362 -19.65 15.38 2.63
N ASP A 363 -20.69 16.03 3.13
CA ASP A 363 -21.44 17.05 2.37
C ASP A 363 -20.53 18.24 1.99
N ALA A 364 -19.60 18.61 2.89
CA ALA A 364 -18.58 19.61 2.60
C ALA A 364 -17.63 19.18 1.49
N LEU A 365 -17.19 17.91 1.51
CA LEU A 365 -16.30 17.36 0.50
C LEU A 365 -17.00 17.26 -0.87
N GLU A 366 -18.27 16.90 -0.89
CA GLU A 366 -19.11 16.93 -2.10
C GLU A 366 -19.26 18.36 -2.66
N ALA A 367 -19.55 19.33 -1.80
CA ALA A 367 -19.65 20.73 -2.21
C ALA A 367 -18.31 21.27 -2.75
N LEU A 368 -17.18 20.92 -2.11
CA LEU A 368 -15.84 21.25 -2.60
C LEU A 368 -15.54 20.62 -3.97
N SER A 369 -16.02 19.40 -4.19
CA SER A 369 -15.88 18.72 -5.48
C SER A 369 -16.75 19.38 -6.57
N GLN A 370 -17.98 19.72 -6.25
CA GLN A 370 -18.91 20.42 -7.16
C GLN A 370 -18.37 21.80 -7.53
N GLY A 371 -17.76 22.50 -6.57
CA GLY A 371 -17.09 23.79 -6.79
C GLY A 371 -15.76 23.70 -7.56
N GLY A 372 -15.27 22.46 -7.84
CA GLY A 372 -14.03 22.24 -8.56
C GLY A 372 -12.75 22.43 -7.72
N TYR A 373 -12.86 22.58 -6.41
CA TYR A 373 -11.73 22.73 -5.48
C TYR A 373 -11.04 21.40 -5.17
N VAL A 374 -11.78 20.30 -5.28
CA VAL A 374 -11.28 18.91 -5.16
C VAL A 374 -11.70 18.12 -6.40
N GLY A 375 -10.79 17.34 -6.97
CA GLY A 375 -11.09 16.48 -8.12
C GLY A 375 -12.19 15.46 -7.77
N ARG A 376 -13.10 15.16 -8.72
CA ARG A 376 -14.24 14.25 -8.48
C ARG A 376 -13.83 12.87 -7.98
N GLU A 377 -12.79 12.28 -8.60
CA GLU A 377 -12.29 10.97 -8.19
C GLU A 377 -11.62 11.02 -6.81
N ASP A 378 -10.90 12.10 -6.51
CA ASP A 378 -10.28 12.32 -5.21
C ASP A 378 -11.32 12.47 -4.11
N ALA A 379 -12.37 13.26 -4.37
CA ALA A 379 -13.49 13.43 -3.43
C ALA A 379 -14.18 12.09 -3.17
N LYS A 380 -14.50 11.33 -4.22
CA LYS A 380 -15.11 9.99 -4.11
C LYS A 380 -14.23 9.03 -3.29
N ALA A 381 -12.90 9.04 -3.55
CA ALA A 381 -11.96 8.20 -2.82
C ALA A 381 -11.88 8.59 -1.33
N LEU A 382 -11.88 9.91 -1.00
CA LEU A 382 -11.89 10.38 0.38
C LEU A 382 -13.19 10.10 1.09
N ILE A 383 -14.34 10.23 0.42
CA ILE A 383 -15.66 9.90 0.98
C ILE A 383 -15.69 8.43 1.37
N GLY A 384 -15.38 7.51 0.44
CA GLY A 384 -15.38 6.08 0.74
C GLY A 384 -14.36 5.71 1.84
N ALA A 385 -13.19 6.36 1.85
CA ALA A 385 -12.20 6.17 2.91
C ALA A 385 -12.71 6.65 4.28
N TYR A 386 -13.34 7.82 4.32
CA TYR A 386 -13.93 8.37 5.55
C TYR A 386 -15.05 7.50 6.10
N GLU A 387 -15.97 7.08 5.24
CA GLU A 387 -17.07 6.17 5.60
C GLU A 387 -16.54 4.85 6.18
N PHE A 388 -15.53 4.27 5.55
CA PHE A 388 -14.90 3.03 6.03
C PHE A 388 -14.23 3.19 7.40
N LEU A 389 -13.43 4.26 7.60
CA LEU A 389 -12.83 4.54 8.90
C LEU A 389 -13.86 4.80 9.98
N ARG A 390 -14.97 5.47 9.66
CA ARG A 390 -16.10 5.72 10.55
C ARG A 390 -16.84 4.43 10.90
N LEU A 391 -17.01 3.53 9.92
CA LEU A 391 -17.58 2.20 10.17
C LEU A 391 -16.76 1.44 11.22
N LEU A 392 -15.45 1.38 11.05
CA LEU A 392 -14.57 0.71 12.02
C LEU A 392 -14.62 1.39 13.41
N GLU A 393 -14.63 2.73 13.46
CA GLU A 393 -14.77 3.49 14.70
C GLU A 393 -16.09 3.14 15.42
N HIS A 394 -17.22 3.11 14.69
CA HIS A 394 -18.53 2.72 15.21
C HIS A 394 -18.52 1.29 15.76
N ARG A 395 -17.96 0.33 15.03
CA ARG A 395 -17.88 -1.06 15.48
C ARG A 395 -17.05 -1.20 16.75
N LEU A 396 -15.89 -0.57 16.83
CA LEU A 396 -15.05 -0.57 18.04
C LEU A 396 -15.79 -0.04 19.28
N GLN A 397 -16.56 1.02 19.10
CA GLN A 397 -17.35 1.61 20.20
C GLN A 397 -18.50 0.71 20.64
N LEU A 398 -19.20 0.06 19.69
CA LEU A 398 -20.32 -0.82 19.97
C LEU A 398 -19.94 -2.06 20.79
N GLN A 399 -18.75 -2.63 20.60
CA GLN A 399 -18.36 -3.87 21.25
C GLN A 399 -18.58 -3.86 22.77
N ARG A 400 -18.08 -2.82 23.45
CA ARG A 400 -18.16 -2.65 24.91
C ARG A 400 -18.91 -1.38 25.32
N PHE A 401 -19.48 -0.69 24.36
CA PHE A 401 -20.13 0.60 24.54
C PHE A 401 -19.23 1.60 25.27
N LYS A 402 -17.99 1.74 24.73
CA LYS A 402 -16.91 2.55 25.31
C LYS A 402 -16.25 3.40 24.23
N ARG A 403 -15.91 4.64 24.57
CA ARG A 403 -15.15 5.53 23.70
C ARG A 403 -13.76 4.95 23.42
N THR A 404 -13.47 4.63 22.17
CA THR A 404 -12.17 4.15 21.70
C THR A 404 -12.01 4.44 20.21
N HIS A 405 -10.77 4.69 19.80
CA HIS A 405 -10.37 4.89 18.40
C HIS A 405 -9.21 3.97 18.01
N GLN A 406 -8.85 3.03 18.92
CA GLN A 406 -7.71 2.15 18.75
C GLN A 406 -8.17 0.75 18.37
N LEU A 407 -7.56 0.22 17.31
CA LEU A 407 -7.69 -1.19 16.94
C LEU A 407 -7.20 -2.08 18.08
N PRO A 408 -7.74 -3.30 18.23
CA PRO A 408 -7.20 -4.29 19.14
C PRO A 408 -5.71 -4.55 18.86
N GLU A 409 -4.99 -5.12 19.84
CA GLU A 409 -3.64 -5.63 19.62
C GLU A 409 -3.66 -6.72 18.54
N ALA A 410 -2.58 -6.85 17.77
CA ALA A 410 -2.50 -7.81 16.67
C ALA A 410 -2.57 -9.27 17.16
N ASP A 411 -2.18 -9.54 18.41
CA ASP A 411 -2.26 -10.84 19.07
C ASP A 411 -3.65 -11.15 19.67
N ASP A 412 -4.52 -10.15 19.80
CA ASP A 412 -5.93 -10.34 20.20
C ASP A 412 -6.78 -10.76 18.99
N GLU A 413 -6.49 -11.94 18.44
CA GLU A 413 -7.16 -12.49 17.24
C GLU A 413 -8.68 -12.57 17.41
N ARG A 414 -9.18 -12.83 18.62
CA ARG A 414 -10.62 -12.89 18.87
C ARG A 414 -11.29 -11.54 18.65
N ARG A 415 -10.72 -10.46 19.19
CA ARG A 415 -11.27 -9.11 19.02
C ARG A 415 -11.10 -8.59 17.60
N MET A 416 -9.98 -8.92 16.95
CA MET A 416 -9.75 -8.58 15.54
C MET A 416 -10.75 -9.30 14.62
N ARG A 417 -11.02 -10.58 14.86
CA ARG A 417 -12.02 -11.36 14.11
C ARG A 417 -13.42 -10.81 14.31
N TRP A 418 -13.77 -10.48 15.57
CA TRP A 418 -15.05 -9.84 15.89
C TRP A 418 -15.21 -8.51 15.13
N LEU A 419 -14.17 -7.64 15.13
CA LEU A 419 -14.20 -6.36 14.42
C LEU A 419 -14.39 -6.56 12.91
N ALA A 420 -13.61 -7.45 12.30
CA ALA A 420 -13.72 -7.74 10.87
C ALA A 420 -15.13 -8.23 10.50
N ARG A 421 -15.67 -9.19 11.24
CA ARG A 421 -17.02 -9.74 10.98
C ARG A 421 -18.11 -8.72 11.22
N SER A 422 -18.04 -7.92 12.28
CA SER A 422 -19.03 -6.87 12.55
C SER A 422 -19.01 -5.75 11.51
N ALA A 423 -17.88 -5.54 10.84
CA ALA A 423 -17.75 -4.61 9.72
C ALA A 423 -18.11 -5.23 8.35
N GLY A 424 -18.58 -6.49 8.30
CA GLY A 424 -19.03 -7.16 7.09
C GLY A 424 -17.96 -7.92 6.31
N PHE A 425 -16.74 -8.05 6.85
CA PHE A 425 -15.69 -8.83 6.18
C PHE A 425 -15.88 -10.33 6.37
N VAL A 426 -15.74 -11.05 5.26
CA VAL A 426 -15.76 -12.51 5.19
C VAL A 426 -14.42 -13.01 4.69
N ALA A 427 -14.07 -14.26 5.03
CA ALA A 427 -12.89 -14.89 4.49
C ALA A 427 -13.04 -15.14 2.98
N SER A 428 -12.02 -14.80 2.20
CA SER A 428 -11.90 -15.17 0.78
C SER A 428 -11.14 -16.49 0.62
N THR A 429 -10.90 -16.89 -0.61
CA THR A 429 -10.09 -18.09 -0.92
C THR A 429 -8.62 -17.92 -0.53
N SER A 430 -8.14 -16.66 -0.41
CA SER A 430 -6.73 -16.34 -0.17
C SER A 430 -6.45 -15.68 1.18
N LYS A 431 -7.47 -15.12 1.85
CA LYS A 431 -7.30 -14.36 3.10
C LYS A 431 -8.40 -14.67 4.12
N SER A 432 -8.06 -14.58 5.41
CA SER A 432 -9.06 -14.58 6.48
C SER A 432 -9.85 -13.25 6.49
N ALA A 433 -10.98 -13.21 7.18
CA ALA A 433 -11.76 -11.97 7.36
C ALA A 433 -10.91 -10.84 7.98
N ILE A 434 -10.00 -11.17 8.91
CA ILE A 434 -9.02 -10.22 9.47
C ILE A 434 -8.11 -9.70 8.36
N GLY A 435 -7.53 -10.61 7.56
CA GLY A 435 -6.61 -10.22 6.49
C GLY A 435 -7.26 -9.37 5.38
N GLU A 436 -8.55 -9.58 5.08
CA GLU A 436 -9.30 -8.72 4.16
C GLU A 436 -9.53 -7.32 4.76
N MET A 437 -9.93 -7.24 6.03
CA MET A 437 -10.10 -5.96 6.72
C MET A 437 -8.78 -5.18 6.82
N GLU A 438 -7.68 -5.83 7.16
CA GLU A 438 -6.35 -5.20 7.27
C GLU A 438 -5.85 -4.70 5.90
N ALA A 439 -6.07 -5.48 4.84
CA ALA A 439 -5.71 -5.06 3.49
C ALA A 439 -6.50 -3.83 3.05
N GLU A 440 -7.81 -3.80 3.33
CA GLU A 440 -8.65 -2.64 3.03
C GLU A 440 -8.26 -1.43 3.89
N LEU A 441 -8.00 -1.61 5.18
CA LEU A 441 -7.56 -0.53 6.06
C LEU A 441 -6.23 0.07 5.59
N LYS A 442 -5.28 -0.77 5.17
CA LYS A 442 -4.02 -0.29 4.59
C LYS A 442 -4.28 0.55 3.35
N ARG A 443 -5.07 0.03 2.39
CA ARG A 443 -5.43 0.75 1.17
C ARG A 443 -6.08 2.11 1.45
N VAL A 444 -7.01 2.14 2.40
CA VAL A 444 -7.71 3.36 2.80
C VAL A 444 -6.74 4.37 3.42
N ARG A 445 -5.87 3.94 4.34
CA ARG A 445 -4.87 4.83 4.96
C ARG A 445 -3.89 5.40 3.95
N ASP A 446 -3.41 4.58 3.04
CA ASP A 446 -2.51 5.02 1.96
C ASP A 446 -3.22 6.07 1.06
N THR A 447 -4.49 5.84 0.74
CA THR A 447 -5.32 6.79 -0.03
C THR A 447 -5.48 8.11 0.72
N VAL A 448 -5.89 8.06 2.00
CA VAL A 448 -6.09 9.28 2.81
C VAL A 448 -4.78 10.04 2.98
N SER A 449 -3.67 9.37 3.29
CA SER A 449 -2.36 10.03 3.45
C SER A 449 -1.94 10.73 2.17
N THR A 450 -2.02 10.07 1.03
CA THR A 450 -1.66 10.62 -0.28
C THR A 450 -2.51 11.86 -0.63
N LEU A 451 -3.83 11.76 -0.42
CA LEU A 451 -4.75 12.84 -0.74
C LEU A 451 -4.67 13.99 0.27
N HIS A 452 -4.48 13.69 1.57
CA HIS A 452 -4.26 14.69 2.59
C HIS A 452 -3.00 15.51 2.31
N GLU A 453 -1.86 14.87 2.02
CA GLU A 453 -0.64 15.58 1.64
C GLU A 453 -0.89 16.52 0.46
N ARG A 454 -1.61 16.06 -0.54
CA ARG A 454 -1.90 16.84 -1.74
C ARG A 454 -2.85 18.00 -1.48
N LEU A 455 -3.89 17.81 -0.69
CA LEU A 455 -4.94 18.81 -0.46
C LEU A 455 -4.61 19.79 0.66
N PHE A 456 -3.90 19.31 1.69
CA PHE A 456 -3.62 20.07 2.91
C PHE A 456 -2.33 20.89 2.81
N TYR A 457 -1.32 20.37 2.07
CA TYR A 457 -0.02 21.03 1.92
C TYR A 457 0.15 21.81 0.59
N ARG A 458 -0.78 21.68 -0.37
CA ARG A 458 -0.79 22.47 -1.62
C ARG A 458 -0.66 23.98 -1.43
N PRO A 459 -1.36 24.62 -0.49
CA PRO A 459 -1.20 26.06 -0.28
C PRO A 459 0.23 26.51 0.07
N LEU A 460 1.03 25.65 0.75
CA LEU A 460 2.44 25.92 1.04
C LEU A 460 3.32 25.89 -0.20
N LEU A 461 3.03 25.00 -1.14
CA LEU A 461 3.82 24.86 -2.37
C LEU A 461 3.48 25.93 -3.38
N GLY A 462 2.23 26.41 -3.44
CA GLY A 462 1.85 27.62 -4.19
C GLY A 462 2.67 28.83 -3.74
N ALA A 463 2.83 29.02 -2.44
CA ALA A 463 3.66 30.09 -1.90
C ALA A 463 5.15 29.94 -2.28
N VAL A 464 5.70 28.72 -2.46
CA VAL A 464 7.09 28.53 -2.93
C VAL A 464 7.26 28.92 -4.39
N VAL A 465 6.21 28.81 -5.23
CA VAL A 465 6.26 29.12 -6.67
C VAL A 465 5.86 30.55 -7.00
N ASP A 466 4.93 31.14 -6.27
CA ASP A 466 4.64 32.60 -6.35
C ASP A 466 5.88 33.45 -6.00
N LEU A 467 6.89 32.83 -5.35
CA LEU A 467 8.18 33.43 -5.01
C LEU A 467 9.07 33.80 -6.20
N THR A 468 8.84 33.21 -7.36
CA THR A 468 9.68 33.48 -8.55
C THR A 468 9.01 34.37 -9.59
N VAL A 469 7.72 34.73 -9.42
CA VAL A 469 6.93 35.36 -10.49
C VAL A 469 6.11 36.60 -10.02
N GLY A 470 6.06 36.95 -8.73
CA GLY A 470 5.23 38.03 -8.20
C GLY A 470 5.93 39.00 -7.23
N GLU A 471 5.33 40.19 -7.04
CA GLU A 471 5.84 41.33 -6.22
C GLU A 471 5.87 41.06 -4.68
N ALA A 472 5.48 39.84 -4.20
CA ALA A 472 5.55 39.45 -2.79
C ALA A 472 6.53 38.27 -2.58
N ALA A 473 7.78 38.44 -3.02
CA ALA A 473 8.80 37.39 -2.92
C ALA A 473 9.24 37.16 -1.47
N LEU A 474 9.09 35.93 -0.96
CA LEU A 474 9.82 35.45 0.24
C LEU A 474 11.33 35.55 -0.02
N SER A 475 12.12 35.72 1.03
CA SER A 475 13.56 35.72 0.87
C SER A 475 14.07 34.34 0.43
N ALA A 476 15.21 34.27 -0.27
CA ALA A 476 15.83 33.00 -0.65
C ALA A 476 16.09 32.09 0.57
N GLU A 477 16.28 32.66 1.75
CA GLU A 477 16.48 31.94 3.02
C GLU A 477 15.19 31.27 3.51
N ASP A 478 14.03 31.93 3.37
CA ASP A 478 12.74 31.33 3.73
C ASP A 478 12.40 30.14 2.82
N VAL A 479 12.73 30.21 1.53
CA VAL A 479 12.56 29.09 0.59
C VAL A 479 13.46 27.94 0.97
N LYS A 480 14.72 28.18 1.30
CA LYS A 480 15.66 27.13 1.75
C LYS A 480 15.21 26.48 3.05
N ALA A 481 14.69 27.27 4.01
CA ALA A 481 14.15 26.74 5.26
C ALA A 481 12.95 25.79 5.00
N ARG A 482 12.06 26.13 4.06
CA ARG A 482 10.92 25.30 3.65
C ARG A 482 11.37 24.04 2.93
N LEU A 483 12.37 24.10 2.05
CA LEU A 483 12.97 22.93 1.41
C LEU A 483 13.58 21.98 2.45
N ALA A 484 14.25 22.50 3.48
CA ALA A 484 14.75 21.71 4.58
C ALA A 484 13.61 20.99 5.32
N ALA A 485 12.49 21.68 5.59
CA ALA A 485 11.30 21.10 6.23
C ALA A 485 10.61 20.00 5.38
N LEU A 486 10.75 20.07 4.05
CA LEU A 486 10.27 19.06 3.10
C LEU A 486 11.23 17.87 2.91
N GLY A 487 12.31 17.76 3.71
CA GLY A 487 13.25 16.66 3.65
C GLY A 487 14.38 16.81 2.63
N TYR A 488 14.55 17.98 2.01
CA TYR A 488 15.67 18.23 1.11
C TYR A 488 16.97 18.45 1.92
N ARG A 489 17.88 17.49 1.88
CA ARG A 489 19.14 17.51 2.66
C ARG A 489 20.08 18.66 2.30
N HIS A 490 19.97 19.16 1.06
CA HIS A 490 20.77 20.27 0.53
C HIS A 490 19.87 21.37 -0.03
N PRO A 491 19.19 22.15 0.84
CA PRO A 491 18.20 23.14 0.43
C PRO A 491 18.72 24.20 -0.55
N ALA A 492 19.97 24.61 -0.40
CA ALA A 492 20.59 25.60 -1.29
C ALA A 492 20.68 25.06 -2.74
N ARG A 493 21.12 23.82 -2.93
CA ARG A 493 21.18 23.19 -4.26
C ARG A 493 19.78 22.96 -4.84
N ALA A 494 18.83 22.55 -4.01
CA ALA A 494 17.44 22.40 -4.45
C ALA A 494 16.86 23.74 -4.91
N TYR A 495 17.14 24.83 -4.21
CA TYR A 495 16.77 26.18 -4.63
C TYR A 495 17.37 26.55 -6.00
N ASP A 496 18.66 26.28 -6.24
CA ASP A 496 19.30 26.54 -7.53
C ASP A 496 18.66 25.75 -8.68
N HIS A 497 18.24 24.48 -8.43
CA HIS A 497 17.54 23.68 -9.42
C HIS A 497 16.14 24.23 -9.72
N LEU A 498 15.39 24.65 -8.70
CA LEU A 498 14.10 25.30 -8.87
C LEU A 498 14.20 26.59 -9.67
N ALA A 499 15.12 27.46 -9.27
CA ALA A 499 15.35 28.73 -9.95
C ALA A 499 15.70 28.53 -11.44
N ALA A 500 16.50 27.51 -11.76
CA ALA A 500 16.86 27.18 -13.14
C ALA A 500 15.66 26.70 -13.98
N LEU A 501 14.73 25.91 -13.38
CA LEU A 501 13.54 25.39 -14.05
C LEU A 501 12.53 26.49 -14.41
N VAL A 502 12.40 27.54 -13.57
CA VAL A 502 11.41 28.63 -13.76
C VAL A 502 12.02 29.89 -14.36
N LYS A 503 13.30 29.86 -14.72
CA LYS A 503 14.01 31.04 -15.24
C LYS A 503 13.43 31.52 -16.58
N GLY A 504 13.08 32.81 -16.66
CA GLY A 504 12.62 33.48 -17.84
C GLY A 504 11.10 33.59 -17.95
N THR A 505 10.62 34.19 -19.08
CA THR A 505 9.20 34.50 -19.32
C THR A 505 8.54 33.55 -20.34
N SER A 506 9.24 32.49 -20.73
CA SER A 506 8.77 31.53 -21.71
C SER A 506 7.52 30.78 -21.26
N ARG A 507 6.71 30.28 -22.20
CA ARG A 507 5.57 29.40 -21.89
C ARG A 507 6.00 28.15 -21.11
N LYS A 508 7.21 27.64 -21.37
CA LYS A 508 7.82 26.52 -20.67
C LYS A 508 8.05 26.85 -19.18
N ALA A 509 8.68 28.00 -18.90
CA ALA A 509 8.94 28.46 -17.52
C ALA A 509 7.63 28.64 -16.73
N LYS A 510 6.58 29.20 -17.36
CA LYS A 510 5.26 29.35 -16.73
C LYS A 510 4.60 28.00 -16.42
N LEU A 511 4.68 27.03 -17.34
CA LEU A 511 4.17 25.67 -17.10
C LEU A 511 4.96 24.96 -15.99
N GLN A 512 6.28 25.09 -15.96
CA GLN A 512 7.12 24.57 -14.88
C GLN A 512 6.71 25.15 -13.52
N ALA A 513 6.52 26.48 -13.45
CA ALA A 513 6.10 27.14 -12.23
C ALA A 513 4.76 26.60 -11.69
N ILE A 514 3.82 26.25 -12.56
CA ILE A 514 2.52 25.67 -12.18
C ILE A 514 2.68 24.20 -11.69
N LEU A 515 3.58 23.42 -12.32
CA LEU A 515 3.75 21.99 -12.02
C LEU A 515 4.61 21.73 -10.77
N LEU A 516 5.64 22.53 -10.55
CA LEU A 516 6.66 22.30 -9.53
C LEU A 516 6.11 22.08 -8.11
N PRO A 517 5.11 22.83 -7.62
CA PRO A 517 4.56 22.59 -6.29
C PRO A 517 4.11 21.15 -6.09
N THR A 518 3.35 20.62 -7.04
CA THR A 518 2.84 19.25 -6.99
C THR A 518 3.97 18.22 -7.14
N LEU A 519 4.89 18.45 -8.07
CA LEU A 519 6.03 17.54 -8.29
C LEU A 519 6.94 17.47 -7.06
N MET A 520 7.17 18.58 -6.37
CA MET A 520 7.98 18.62 -5.16
C MET A 520 7.35 17.89 -3.99
N THR A 521 6.02 17.90 -3.89
CA THR A 521 5.31 17.12 -2.86
C THR A 521 5.57 15.64 -3.04
N TRP A 522 5.46 15.14 -4.28
CA TRP A 522 5.74 13.72 -4.55
C TRP A 522 7.22 13.37 -4.38
N LEU A 523 8.13 14.28 -4.71
CA LEU A 523 9.55 14.08 -4.46
C LEU A 523 9.87 14.03 -2.96
N ALA A 524 9.20 14.82 -2.14
CA ALA A 524 9.42 14.86 -0.68
C ALA A 524 9.15 13.49 -0.01
N SER A 525 8.29 12.65 -0.58
CA SER A 525 8.00 11.28 -0.11
C SER A 525 8.98 10.21 -0.62
N THR A 526 10.05 10.61 -1.32
CA THR A 526 11.06 9.68 -1.84
C THR A 526 12.30 9.64 -0.96
N ALA A 527 13.14 8.62 -1.16
CA ALA A 527 14.37 8.44 -0.39
C ALA A 527 15.40 9.57 -0.56
N ASP A 528 15.42 10.23 -1.72
CA ASP A 528 16.27 11.39 -1.99
C ASP A 528 15.56 12.45 -2.85
N PRO A 529 14.78 13.35 -2.20
CA PRO A 529 14.07 14.42 -2.90
C PRO A 529 15.01 15.34 -3.68
N GLY A 530 16.21 15.57 -3.17
CA GLY A 530 17.20 16.44 -3.80
C GLY A 530 17.75 15.86 -5.11
N ALA A 531 18.10 14.59 -5.11
CA ALA A 531 18.49 13.87 -6.32
C ALA A 531 17.33 13.80 -7.32
N GLY A 532 16.11 13.54 -6.84
CA GLY A 532 14.90 13.52 -7.67
C GLY A 532 14.66 14.84 -8.40
N LEU A 533 14.80 15.97 -7.72
CA LEU A 533 14.67 17.30 -8.33
C LEU A 533 15.77 17.58 -9.38
N LEU A 534 17.01 17.18 -9.09
CA LEU A 534 18.09 17.26 -10.08
C LEU A 534 17.79 16.41 -11.32
N ASN A 535 17.35 15.16 -11.11
CA ASN A 535 17.01 14.26 -12.21
C ASN A 535 15.82 14.79 -13.03
N TYR A 536 14.81 15.37 -12.39
CA TYR A 536 13.70 16.05 -13.07
C TYR A 536 14.20 17.21 -13.93
N ARG A 537 15.12 18.03 -13.39
CA ARG A 537 15.73 19.11 -14.18
C ARG A 537 16.45 18.57 -15.41
N LYS A 538 17.34 17.58 -15.26
CA LYS A 538 18.04 16.94 -16.39
C LYS A 538 17.08 16.36 -17.43
N LEU A 539 16.00 15.69 -16.97
CA LEU A 539 14.98 15.15 -17.86
C LEU A 539 14.22 16.25 -18.59
N SER A 540 13.88 17.34 -17.91
CA SER A 540 13.23 18.51 -18.53
C SER A 540 14.13 19.19 -19.57
N GLU A 541 15.46 19.17 -19.38
CA GLU A 541 16.45 19.63 -20.34
C GLU A 541 16.52 18.65 -21.53
N ALA A 542 16.60 17.34 -21.28
CA ALA A 542 16.62 16.31 -22.32
C ALA A 542 15.33 16.23 -23.16
N ALA A 543 14.22 16.68 -22.60
CA ALA A 543 12.93 16.76 -23.29
C ALA A 543 12.59 18.20 -23.78
N GLU A 544 13.60 19.05 -24.00
CA GLU A 544 13.38 20.45 -24.35
C GLU A 544 12.66 20.64 -25.69
N ASP A 545 12.98 19.81 -26.66
CA ASP A 545 12.40 19.76 -27.99
C ASP A 545 11.08 18.97 -28.08
N LYS A 546 10.55 18.47 -26.95
CA LYS A 546 9.37 17.60 -26.88
C LYS A 546 8.14 18.31 -26.28
N PRO A 547 7.30 18.95 -27.12
CA PRO A 547 6.15 19.73 -26.63
C PRO A 547 5.12 18.90 -25.83
N TRP A 548 5.10 17.59 -25.99
CA TRP A 548 4.18 16.69 -25.30
C TRP A 548 4.55 16.51 -23.82
N PHE A 549 5.83 16.64 -23.43
CA PHE A 549 6.32 16.27 -22.10
C PHE A 549 5.62 17.05 -20.97
N LEU A 550 5.72 18.37 -20.96
CA LEU A 550 5.09 19.19 -19.90
C LEU A 550 3.55 19.17 -19.97
N ARG A 551 2.97 18.99 -21.18
CA ARG A 551 1.53 18.82 -21.31
C ARG A 551 1.06 17.53 -20.63
N MET A 552 1.75 16.42 -20.87
CA MET A 552 1.44 15.15 -20.25
C MET A 552 1.54 15.22 -18.71
N LEU A 553 2.60 15.85 -18.17
CA LEU A 553 2.74 16.04 -16.74
C LEU A 553 1.63 16.89 -16.11
N ARG A 554 1.09 17.85 -16.88
CA ARG A 554 -0.05 18.68 -16.45
C ARG A 554 -1.37 17.89 -16.49
N ASP A 555 -1.60 17.17 -17.58
CA ASP A 555 -2.89 16.57 -17.90
C ASP A 555 -3.06 15.17 -17.26
N GLU A 556 -1.96 14.41 -17.06
CA GLU A 556 -1.96 13.07 -16.49
C GLU A 556 -1.23 13.04 -15.14
N GLY A 557 -1.95 13.31 -14.04
CA GLY A 557 -1.38 13.36 -12.68
C GLY A 557 -0.71 12.05 -12.25
N VAL A 558 -1.21 10.91 -12.72
CA VAL A 558 -0.61 9.58 -12.47
C VAL A 558 0.79 9.48 -13.07
N VAL A 559 0.99 10.00 -14.29
CA VAL A 559 2.32 10.06 -14.94
C VAL A 559 3.30 10.85 -14.09
N SER A 560 2.88 12.02 -13.61
CA SER A 560 3.70 12.91 -12.80
C SER A 560 4.09 12.27 -11.47
N MET A 561 3.14 11.67 -10.77
CA MET A 561 3.37 10.98 -9.49
C MET A 561 4.35 9.80 -9.67
N ARG A 562 4.10 8.92 -10.65
CA ARG A 562 4.97 7.77 -10.93
C ARG A 562 6.38 8.22 -11.33
N LEU A 563 6.48 9.25 -12.15
CA LEU A 563 7.77 9.81 -12.56
C LEU A 563 8.56 10.33 -11.35
N MET A 564 7.95 11.13 -10.48
CA MET A 564 8.64 11.67 -9.29
C MET A 564 9.10 10.55 -8.35
N LYS A 565 8.28 9.51 -8.14
CA LYS A 565 8.66 8.34 -7.35
C LYS A 565 9.90 7.64 -7.92
N ILE A 566 9.98 7.50 -9.24
CA ILE A 566 11.15 6.89 -9.90
C ILE A 566 12.39 7.78 -9.74
N LEU A 567 12.27 9.08 -10.06
CA LEU A 567 13.39 10.01 -10.08
C LEU A 567 14.03 10.22 -8.69
N GLY A 568 13.24 10.11 -7.62
CA GLY A 568 13.72 10.28 -6.25
C GLY A 568 14.19 9.00 -5.55
N ASN A 569 13.95 7.80 -6.15
CA ASN A 569 14.36 6.52 -5.55
C ASN A 569 15.45 5.80 -6.34
N SER A 570 15.56 5.98 -7.67
CA SER A 570 16.48 5.23 -8.50
C SER A 570 17.29 6.11 -9.45
N PRO A 571 18.55 6.41 -9.12
CA PRO A 571 19.47 7.06 -10.05
C PRO A 571 19.63 6.29 -11.37
N TYR A 572 19.75 4.97 -11.31
CA TYR A 572 19.90 4.12 -12.50
C TYR A 572 18.72 4.27 -13.47
N THR A 573 17.48 4.15 -12.97
CA THR A 573 16.28 4.30 -13.82
C THR A 573 16.14 5.73 -14.32
N SER A 574 16.52 6.71 -13.49
CA SER A 574 16.52 8.12 -13.87
C SER A 574 17.43 8.38 -15.06
N ASP A 575 18.65 7.86 -15.04
CA ASP A 575 19.61 8.02 -16.14
C ASP A 575 19.10 7.34 -17.43
N LEU A 576 18.44 6.18 -17.32
CA LEU A 576 17.82 5.51 -18.47
C LEU A 576 16.67 6.35 -19.08
N ILE A 577 15.80 6.91 -18.22
CA ILE A 577 14.67 7.75 -18.67
C ILE A 577 15.17 9.07 -19.28
N ILE A 578 16.20 9.68 -18.70
CA ILE A 578 16.82 10.89 -19.25
C ILE A 578 17.38 10.62 -20.63
N ALA A 579 17.99 9.44 -20.85
CA ALA A 579 18.51 9.02 -22.14
C ALA A 579 17.44 8.52 -23.14
N ALA A 580 16.25 8.18 -22.63
CA ALA A 580 15.08 7.74 -23.42
C ALA A 580 13.77 8.39 -22.93
N PRO A 581 13.58 9.72 -23.07
CA PRO A 581 12.43 10.43 -22.50
C PRO A 581 11.06 9.92 -22.95
N GLU A 582 10.97 9.25 -24.09
CA GLU A 582 9.72 8.68 -24.62
C GLU A 582 9.08 7.65 -23.66
N VAL A 583 9.87 7.01 -22.79
CA VAL A 583 9.39 6.05 -21.78
C VAL A 583 8.41 6.70 -20.81
N VAL A 584 8.50 8.01 -20.57
CA VAL A 584 7.54 8.77 -19.73
C VAL A 584 6.11 8.57 -20.21
N LYS A 585 5.87 8.36 -21.52
CA LYS A 585 4.53 8.09 -22.06
C LYS A 585 3.93 6.78 -21.57
N LEU A 586 4.76 5.84 -21.16
CA LEU A 586 4.33 4.54 -20.65
C LEU A 586 3.95 4.60 -19.15
N LEU A 587 4.27 5.69 -18.44
CA LEU A 587 3.92 5.83 -17.02
C LEU A 587 2.43 6.05 -16.78
N GLY A 588 1.65 6.36 -17.83
CA GLY A 588 0.19 6.48 -17.74
C GLY A 588 -0.53 5.13 -17.77
N ASP A 589 -1.84 5.20 -17.63
CA ASP A 589 -2.72 4.04 -17.74
C ASP A 589 -3.33 3.98 -19.14
N GLY A 590 -3.48 2.76 -19.69
CA GLY A 590 -4.20 2.44 -20.90
C GLY A 590 -5.61 1.96 -20.60
N SER A 591 -6.31 1.45 -21.60
CA SER A 591 -7.66 0.88 -21.45
C SER A 591 -7.71 -0.42 -20.62
N ALA A 592 -6.60 -1.17 -20.60
CA ALA A 592 -6.48 -2.45 -19.91
C ALA A 592 -5.66 -2.40 -18.61
N GLY A 593 -5.14 -1.24 -18.23
CA GLY A 593 -4.29 -1.07 -17.04
C GLY A 593 -3.02 -0.25 -17.30
N PRO A 594 -2.00 -0.35 -16.46
CA PRO A 594 -0.76 0.41 -16.62
C PRO A 594 -0.04 0.08 -17.94
N ARG A 595 0.29 1.09 -18.75
CA ARG A 595 0.98 0.90 -20.05
C ARG A 595 2.37 0.26 -19.92
N LEU A 596 2.99 0.38 -18.76
CA LEU A 596 4.31 -0.23 -18.49
C LEU A 596 4.34 -1.74 -18.64
N ILE A 597 3.20 -2.41 -18.39
CA ILE A 597 3.07 -3.88 -18.43
C ILE A 597 2.27 -4.38 -19.63
N GLU A 598 1.82 -3.50 -20.54
CA GLU A 598 1.08 -3.87 -21.74
C GLU A 598 1.93 -4.64 -22.79
N PRO A 599 3.22 -4.30 -23.03
CA PRO A 599 3.99 -4.96 -24.08
C PRO A 599 4.24 -6.43 -23.75
N ALA A 600 3.85 -7.33 -24.68
CA ALA A 600 4.16 -8.75 -24.54
C ALA A 600 5.68 -8.98 -24.79
N PRO A 601 6.38 -9.75 -23.94
CA PRO A 601 7.81 -9.97 -24.04
C PRO A 601 8.29 -10.46 -25.42
N ASP A 602 7.55 -11.37 -26.06
CA ASP A 602 7.86 -11.86 -27.41
C ASP A 602 7.77 -10.77 -28.48
N GLN A 603 6.87 -9.81 -28.33
CA GLN A 603 6.76 -8.67 -29.25
C GLN A 603 7.96 -7.74 -29.11
N VAL A 604 8.43 -7.54 -27.86
CA VAL A 604 9.64 -6.76 -27.58
C VAL A 604 10.86 -7.40 -28.23
N LYS A 605 11.05 -8.73 -28.06
CA LYS A 605 12.12 -9.51 -28.71
C LYS A 605 12.10 -9.32 -30.24
N LYS A 606 10.94 -9.53 -30.84
CA LYS A 606 10.75 -9.39 -32.30
C LYS A 606 11.03 -7.95 -32.78
N ALA A 607 10.60 -6.94 -32.00
CA ALA A 607 10.80 -5.53 -32.36
C ALA A 607 12.30 -5.13 -32.38
N ILE A 608 13.07 -5.55 -31.39
CA ILE A 608 14.52 -5.31 -31.31
C ILE A 608 15.23 -5.95 -32.51
N ILE A 609 14.94 -7.23 -32.77
CA ILE A 609 15.56 -7.97 -33.87
C ILE A 609 15.18 -7.34 -35.23
N ALA A 610 13.90 -7.01 -35.43
CA ALA A 610 13.42 -6.43 -36.69
C ALA A 610 14.03 -5.02 -36.96
N ALA A 611 14.18 -4.22 -35.90
CA ALA A 611 14.78 -2.89 -36.03
C ALA A 611 16.28 -2.97 -36.40
N SER A 612 17.04 -3.88 -35.77
CA SER A 612 18.44 -4.12 -36.09
C SER A 612 18.62 -4.68 -37.51
N LYS A 613 17.72 -5.54 -37.96
CA LYS A 613 17.74 -6.18 -39.29
C LYS A 613 17.71 -5.17 -40.45
N ARG A 614 17.20 -3.94 -40.20
CA ARG A 614 17.18 -2.86 -41.22
C ARG A 614 18.58 -2.37 -41.61
N TYR A 615 19.60 -2.63 -40.79
CA TYR A 615 20.98 -2.22 -40.97
C TYR A 615 21.89 -3.43 -41.21
N GLN A 616 21.44 -4.36 -42.03
CA GLN A 616 22.03 -5.68 -42.21
C GLN A 616 23.48 -5.67 -42.74
N ASP A 617 23.92 -4.58 -43.36
CA ASP A 617 25.27 -4.45 -43.94
C ASP A 617 26.21 -3.59 -43.06
N ASP A 618 25.78 -3.26 -41.83
CA ASP A 618 26.52 -2.41 -40.89
C ASP A 618 26.30 -2.91 -39.46
N ALA A 619 27.16 -3.81 -38.98
CA ALA A 619 27.00 -4.41 -37.65
C ALA A 619 27.12 -3.39 -36.50
N ASP A 620 27.93 -2.32 -36.65
CA ASP A 620 28.02 -1.28 -35.63
C ASP A 620 26.70 -0.55 -35.47
N LYS A 621 26.04 -0.23 -36.57
CA LYS A 621 24.79 0.47 -36.59
C LYS A 621 23.64 -0.42 -36.12
N ALA A 622 23.62 -1.70 -36.54
CA ALA A 622 22.63 -2.69 -36.07
C ALA A 622 22.67 -2.87 -34.55
N VAL A 623 23.86 -3.06 -33.97
CA VAL A 623 24.07 -3.19 -32.52
C VAL A 623 23.75 -1.88 -31.78
N SER A 624 24.06 -0.71 -32.36
CA SER A 624 23.70 0.58 -31.75
C SER A 624 22.18 0.75 -31.63
N VAL A 625 21.42 0.32 -32.65
CA VAL A 625 19.95 0.33 -32.62
C VAL A 625 19.43 -0.65 -31.57
N ALA A 626 19.97 -1.88 -31.50
CA ALA A 626 19.59 -2.87 -30.47
C ALA A 626 19.83 -2.33 -29.05
N ARG A 627 20.97 -1.67 -28.80
CA ARG A 627 21.30 -1.03 -27.52
C ARG A 627 20.31 0.09 -27.16
N SER A 628 19.95 0.93 -28.13
CA SER A 628 18.98 2.02 -27.89
C SER A 628 17.61 1.49 -27.49
N LEU A 629 17.12 0.44 -28.16
CA LEU A 629 15.85 -0.20 -27.78
C LEU A 629 15.95 -0.94 -26.44
N ARG A 630 17.06 -1.65 -26.19
CA ARG A 630 17.31 -2.26 -24.88
C ARG A 630 17.28 -1.22 -23.75
N ARG A 631 17.88 -0.05 -23.94
CA ARG A 631 17.84 1.04 -22.95
C ARG A 631 16.41 1.46 -22.62
N ALA A 632 15.56 1.64 -23.65
CA ALA A 632 14.17 2.00 -23.47
C ALA A 632 13.39 0.89 -22.70
N GLU A 633 13.63 -0.39 -23.04
CA GLU A 633 13.01 -1.51 -22.35
C GLU A 633 13.53 -1.67 -20.91
N LEU A 634 14.83 -1.47 -20.66
CA LEU A 634 15.35 -1.42 -19.29
C LEU A 634 14.69 -0.33 -18.45
N ALA A 635 14.48 0.86 -19.05
CA ALA A 635 13.77 1.96 -18.37
C ALA A 635 12.32 1.59 -18.07
N ARG A 636 11.62 0.91 -18.98
CA ARG A 636 10.24 0.43 -18.81
C ARG A 636 10.15 -0.60 -17.69
N ILE A 637 10.98 -1.66 -17.75
CA ILE A 637 10.99 -2.74 -16.75
C ILE A 637 11.35 -2.20 -15.38
N ALA A 638 12.42 -1.40 -15.28
CA ALA A 638 12.85 -0.79 -14.02
C ALA A 638 11.79 0.15 -13.44
N SER A 639 11.06 0.89 -14.28
CA SER A 639 9.94 1.72 -13.83
C SER A 639 8.78 0.88 -13.31
N ALA A 640 8.42 -0.23 -13.97
CA ALA A 640 7.37 -1.13 -13.54
C ALA A 640 7.73 -1.83 -12.20
N ASP A 641 8.98 -2.26 -12.06
CA ASP A 641 9.52 -2.89 -10.83
C ASP A 641 9.47 -1.90 -9.64
N LEU A 642 10.03 -0.69 -9.80
CA LEU A 642 10.03 0.36 -8.76
C LEU A 642 8.63 0.80 -8.33
N LEU A 643 7.66 0.74 -9.23
CA LEU A 643 6.28 1.10 -8.94
C LEU A 643 5.47 -0.08 -8.36
N GLY A 644 6.07 -1.29 -8.27
CA GLY A 644 5.41 -2.49 -7.79
C GLY A 644 4.34 -3.02 -8.76
N LEU A 645 4.43 -2.68 -10.04
CA LEU A 645 3.50 -3.11 -11.10
C LEU A 645 3.92 -4.44 -11.74
N MET A 646 5.12 -4.93 -11.48
CA MET A 646 5.68 -6.16 -12.03
C MET A 646 6.29 -7.01 -10.90
N GLU A 647 5.99 -8.30 -10.90
CA GLU A 647 6.56 -9.22 -9.94
C GLU A 647 8.03 -9.54 -10.27
N VAL A 648 8.83 -9.86 -9.26
CA VAL A 648 10.27 -10.15 -9.39
C VAL A 648 10.55 -11.22 -10.45
N ARG A 649 9.74 -12.29 -10.51
CA ARG A 649 9.86 -13.35 -11.54
C ARG A 649 9.69 -12.77 -12.94
N GLN A 650 8.69 -11.92 -13.15
CA GLN A 650 8.43 -11.29 -14.45
C GLN A 650 9.56 -10.32 -14.83
N VAL A 651 10.06 -9.54 -13.87
CA VAL A 651 11.23 -8.67 -14.09
C VAL A 651 12.42 -9.47 -14.61
N CYS A 652 12.75 -10.59 -13.97
CA CYS A 652 13.86 -11.45 -14.36
C CYS A 652 13.68 -12.03 -15.77
N LEU A 653 12.47 -12.50 -16.08
CA LEU A 653 12.12 -13.04 -17.40
C LEU A 653 12.27 -11.97 -18.49
N GLU A 654 11.71 -10.79 -18.29
CA GLU A 654 11.79 -9.71 -19.27
C GLU A 654 13.22 -9.21 -19.50
N LEU A 655 14.02 -9.12 -18.42
CA LEU A 655 15.46 -8.82 -18.54
C LEU A 655 16.20 -9.88 -19.36
N THR A 656 15.84 -11.15 -19.22
CA THR A 656 16.41 -12.25 -20.01
C THR A 656 16.04 -12.12 -21.47
N ILE A 657 14.76 -11.89 -21.78
CA ILE A 657 14.25 -11.77 -23.15
C ILE A 657 14.91 -10.61 -23.92
N ILE A 658 15.17 -9.48 -23.27
CA ILE A 658 15.89 -8.39 -23.94
C ILE A 658 17.37 -8.71 -24.16
N TRP A 659 18.00 -9.53 -23.30
CA TRP A 659 19.33 -10.08 -23.56
C TRP A 659 19.34 -11.02 -24.77
N ASP A 660 18.38 -11.95 -24.83
CA ASP A 660 18.22 -12.88 -25.98
C ASP A 660 18.07 -12.08 -27.28
N ALA A 661 17.22 -11.04 -27.26
CA ALA A 661 16.99 -10.19 -28.43
C ALA A 661 18.27 -9.48 -28.90
N VAL A 662 19.07 -8.97 -27.96
CA VAL A 662 20.33 -8.29 -28.26
C VAL A 662 21.39 -9.25 -28.80
N LEU A 663 21.53 -10.43 -28.19
CA LEU A 663 22.47 -11.49 -28.66
C LEU A 663 22.09 -11.97 -30.05
N GLN A 664 20.81 -12.24 -30.28
CA GLN A 664 20.31 -12.64 -31.60
C GLN A 664 20.56 -11.54 -32.67
N ALA A 665 20.25 -10.29 -32.34
CA ALA A 665 20.46 -9.17 -33.25
C ALA A 665 21.94 -8.96 -33.56
N ALA A 666 22.81 -9.06 -32.55
CA ALA A 666 24.27 -8.89 -32.72
C ALA A 666 24.87 -10.03 -33.54
N LEU A 667 24.53 -11.28 -33.26
CA LEU A 667 25.01 -12.44 -34.00
C LEU A 667 24.61 -12.35 -35.49
N LEU A 668 23.34 -12.08 -35.77
CA LEU A 668 22.83 -11.93 -37.14
C LEU A 668 23.53 -10.78 -37.88
N ALA A 669 23.83 -9.67 -37.17
CA ALA A 669 24.52 -8.53 -37.79
C ALA A 669 25.96 -8.89 -38.16
N GLU A 670 26.68 -9.59 -37.29
CA GLU A 670 28.07 -10.06 -37.64
C GLU A 670 28.07 -11.01 -38.80
N ILE A 671 27.22 -12.04 -38.79
CA ILE A 671 27.10 -13.01 -39.88
C ILE A 671 26.83 -12.33 -41.21
N ARG A 672 25.85 -11.42 -41.26
CA ARG A 672 25.45 -10.72 -42.48
C ARG A 672 26.55 -9.78 -43.01
N THR A 673 27.19 -9.04 -42.12
CA THR A 673 28.29 -8.16 -42.48
C THR A 673 29.46 -8.98 -43.07
N ASP A 674 29.87 -10.10 -42.45
CA ASP A 674 30.89 -11.00 -42.97
C ASP A 674 30.54 -11.60 -44.33
N LEU A 675 29.29 -12.08 -44.50
CA LEU A 675 28.84 -12.62 -45.78
C LEU A 675 28.85 -11.57 -46.91
N ALA A 676 28.41 -10.33 -46.60
CA ALA A 676 28.47 -9.23 -47.55
C ALA A 676 29.89 -8.84 -47.92
N GLU A 677 30.81 -8.74 -46.95
CA GLU A 677 32.22 -8.43 -47.17
C GLU A 677 32.94 -9.52 -48.00
N ARG A 678 32.57 -10.77 -47.80
CA ARG A 678 33.14 -11.91 -48.54
C ARG A 678 32.46 -12.13 -49.90
N GLY A 679 31.33 -11.47 -50.16
CA GLY A 679 30.54 -11.65 -51.38
C GLY A 679 29.96 -13.04 -51.54
N VAL A 680 29.65 -13.73 -50.43
CA VAL A 680 28.99 -15.05 -50.39
C VAL A 680 27.59 -14.97 -49.81
N SER A 681 26.72 -15.88 -50.23
CA SER A 681 25.31 -15.89 -49.80
C SER A 681 24.99 -16.95 -48.75
N ALA A 682 25.90 -17.89 -48.48
CA ALA A 682 25.70 -18.98 -47.56
C ALA A 682 26.73 -19.02 -46.45
N GLU A 683 26.25 -19.30 -45.24
CA GLU A 683 27.08 -19.49 -44.04
C GLU A 683 27.80 -20.85 -44.11
N PRO A 684 29.08 -20.95 -43.74
CA PRO A 684 29.82 -22.23 -43.73
C PRO A 684 29.45 -23.13 -42.53
N ALA A 685 28.85 -22.57 -41.48
CA ALA A 685 28.34 -23.28 -40.34
C ALA A 685 27.06 -22.62 -39.79
N ARG A 686 26.20 -23.40 -39.17
CA ARG A 686 25.06 -22.90 -38.37
C ARG A 686 25.51 -22.74 -36.92
N ILE A 687 25.25 -21.56 -36.31
CA ILE A 687 25.71 -21.20 -34.97
C ILE A 687 24.51 -21.11 -34.05
N ALA A 688 24.57 -21.77 -32.90
CA ALA A 688 23.65 -21.60 -31.80
C ALA A 688 24.36 -21.03 -30.55
N ILE A 689 23.73 -20.13 -29.83
CA ILE A 689 24.18 -19.62 -28.54
C ILE A 689 23.31 -20.23 -27.45
N ILE A 690 23.96 -20.90 -26.52
CA ILE A 690 23.34 -21.56 -25.38
C ILE A 690 23.54 -20.65 -24.17
N GLY A 691 22.47 -20.16 -23.59
CA GLY A 691 22.47 -19.41 -22.34
C GLY A 691 22.71 -20.35 -21.16
N MET A 692 23.53 -19.90 -20.25
CA MET A 692 23.93 -20.60 -19.04
C MET A 692 23.58 -19.78 -17.79
N GLY A 693 23.80 -20.35 -16.63
CA GLY A 693 23.66 -19.65 -15.36
C GLY A 693 22.28 -18.98 -15.21
N ARG A 694 22.24 -17.72 -14.80
CA ARG A 694 20.95 -16.98 -14.63
C ARG A 694 20.31 -16.59 -15.95
N LEU A 695 21.11 -16.42 -17.01
CA LEU A 695 20.58 -16.18 -18.36
C LEU A 695 19.79 -17.39 -18.85
N GLY A 696 20.39 -18.59 -18.81
CA GLY A 696 19.70 -19.81 -19.22
C GLY A 696 18.50 -20.18 -18.33
N GLY A 697 18.51 -19.77 -17.06
CA GLY A 697 17.38 -19.97 -16.14
C GLY A 697 16.23 -18.98 -16.29
N GLY A 698 16.31 -17.98 -17.15
CA GLY A 698 15.31 -16.93 -17.24
C GLY A 698 15.28 -16.01 -16.00
N GLU A 699 16.39 -15.88 -15.29
CA GLU A 699 16.48 -15.30 -13.94
C GLU A 699 17.47 -14.13 -13.82
N LEU A 700 17.69 -13.37 -14.90
CA LEU A 700 18.62 -12.24 -14.90
C LEU A 700 18.15 -11.10 -13.98
N GLY A 701 19.12 -10.39 -13.38
CA GLY A 701 18.91 -9.09 -12.74
C GLY A 701 19.54 -7.96 -13.57
N TYR A 702 19.32 -6.71 -13.17
CA TYR A 702 19.76 -5.52 -13.93
C TYR A 702 21.26 -5.45 -14.22
N GLY A 703 22.10 -5.92 -13.33
CA GLY A 703 23.56 -5.89 -13.47
C GLY A 703 24.18 -7.23 -13.90
N SER A 704 23.39 -8.16 -14.44
CA SER A 704 23.89 -9.47 -14.84
C SER A 704 24.64 -9.42 -16.14
N ASP A 705 25.75 -10.17 -16.21
CA ASP A 705 26.44 -10.60 -17.42
C ASP A 705 25.67 -11.74 -18.11
N ALA A 706 25.97 -11.97 -19.38
CA ALA A 706 25.44 -13.10 -20.15
C ALA A 706 26.46 -14.24 -20.13
N ASP A 707 26.20 -15.25 -19.30
CA ASP A 707 26.93 -16.51 -19.33
C ASP A 707 26.48 -17.34 -20.54
N VAL A 708 27.35 -17.64 -21.49
CA VAL A 708 26.96 -18.37 -22.72
C VAL A 708 28.00 -19.42 -23.13
N MET A 709 27.54 -20.41 -23.89
CA MET A 709 28.35 -21.30 -24.68
C MET A 709 27.96 -21.18 -26.17
N ALA A 710 28.87 -21.45 -27.08
CA ALA A 710 28.62 -21.41 -28.51
C ALA A 710 28.82 -22.79 -29.15
N VAL A 711 27.82 -23.20 -29.92
CA VAL A 711 27.78 -24.47 -30.65
C VAL A 711 27.72 -24.15 -32.14
N ALA A 712 28.46 -24.82 -32.97
CA ALA A 712 28.32 -24.69 -34.41
C ALA A 712 28.44 -26.03 -35.13
N GLU A 713 27.57 -26.20 -36.12
CA GLU A 713 27.57 -27.36 -37.00
C GLU A 713 27.92 -26.92 -38.42
N PRO A 714 28.98 -27.47 -39.02
CA PRO A 714 29.31 -27.24 -40.43
C PRO A 714 28.16 -27.59 -41.34
N VAL A 715 27.91 -26.78 -42.37
CA VAL A 715 26.89 -27.12 -43.38
C VAL A 715 27.43 -28.24 -44.32
N GLU A 716 26.51 -28.96 -44.94
CA GLU A 716 26.86 -30.06 -45.81
C GLU A 716 27.89 -29.63 -46.92
N GLY A 717 29.01 -30.33 -46.99
CA GLY A 717 30.10 -30.02 -47.92
C GLY A 717 31.11 -28.95 -47.48
N ALA A 718 30.92 -28.32 -46.34
CA ALA A 718 31.92 -27.37 -45.77
C ALA A 718 33.08 -28.10 -45.09
N ASN A 719 34.26 -27.50 -45.12
CA ASN A 719 35.39 -27.95 -44.32
C ASN A 719 35.17 -27.62 -42.85
N GLU A 720 35.21 -28.63 -41.98
CA GLU A 720 34.91 -28.48 -40.56
C GLU A 720 35.82 -27.48 -39.86
N GLU A 721 37.15 -27.53 -40.08
CA GLU A 721 38.11 -26.63 -39.46
C GLU A 721 37.89 -25.18 -39.88
N GLU A 722 37.66 -24.93 -41.17
CA GLU A 722 37.40 -23.60 -41.72
C GLU A 722 36.04 -23.04 -41.21
N ALA A 723 35.01 -23.90 -41.14
CA ALA A 723 33.70 -23.57 -40.68
C ALA A 723 33.67 -23.18 -39.17
N LEU A 724 34.40 -23.97 -38.34
CA LEU A 724 34.53 -23.68 -36.91
C LEU A 724 35.40 -22.42 -36.63
N ALA A 725 36.44 -22.22 -37.42
CA ALA A 725 37.26 -21.00 -37.34
C ALA A 725 36.43 -19.76 -37.71
N TRP A 726 35.57 -19.88 -38.72
CA TRP A 726 34.63 -18.80 -39.07
C TRP A 726 33.64 -18.55 -37.97
N ALA A 727 32.99 -19.58 -37.43
CA ALA A 727 32.00 -19.45 -36.33
C ALA A 727 32.67 -18.81 -35.08
N SER A 728 33.89 -19.21 -34.75
CA SER A 728 34.66 -18.62 -33.65
C SER A 728 34.89 -17.13 -33.84
N ARG A 729 35.23 -16.71 -35.08
CA ARG A 729 35.38 -15.26 -35.38
C ARG A 729 34.06 -14.52 -35.21
N MET A 730 32.91 -15.06 -35.64
CA MET A 730 31.60 -14.42 -35.49
C MET A 730 31.26 -14.20 -34.01
N ILE A 731 31.47 -15.18 -33.16
CA ILE A 731 31.23 -15.09 -31.70
C ILE A 731 32.16 -14.09 -31.04
N GLU A 732 33.46 -14.09 -31.40
CA GLU A 732 34.42 -13.14 -30.83
C GLU A 732 34.18 -11.69 -31.28
N GLN A 733 33.82 -11.47 -32.53
CA GLN A 733 33.47 -10.16 -33.06
C GLN A 733 32.19 -9.64 -32.41
N MET A 734 31.14 -10.47 -32.27
CA MET A 734 29.95 -10.15 -31.54
C MET A 734 30.25 -9.73 -30.10
N ARG A 735 31.03 -10.53 -29.37
CA ARG A 735 31.46 -10.23 -27.99
C ARG A 735 32.24 -8.92 -27.91
N ALA A 736 33.19 -8.73 -28.76
CA ALA A 736 34.03 -7.52 -28.83
C ALA A 736 33.18 -6.28 -29.14
N ARG A 737 32.20 -6.38 -30.04
CA ARG A 737 31.30 -5.28 -30.37
C ARG A 737 30.34 -4.96 -29.24
N LEU A 738 29.77 -5.97 -28.57
CA LEU A 738 28.91 -5.81 -27.42
C LEU A 738 29.65 -5.23 -26.20
N SER A 739 30.96 -5.50 -26.04
CA SER A 739 31.75 -4.95 -24.94
C SER A 739 32.29 -3.53 -25.17
N LYS A 740 32.12 -2.95 -26.40
CA LYS A 740 32.54 -1.56 -26.66
C LYS A 740 31.85 -0.61 -25.67
N PRO A 741 32.62 0.30 -25.00
CA PRO A 741 32.04 1.30 -24.13
C PRO A 741 31.00 2.18 -24.85
N SER A 742 29.90 2.44 -24.19
CA SER A 742 28.85 3.33 -24.65
C SER A 742 28.22 4.06 -23.45
N GLY A 743 27.29 5.00 -23.67
CA GLY A 743 26.50 5.61 -22.64
C GLY A 743 25.39 4.71 -22.05
N ASP A 744 25.29 3.46 -22.54
CA ASP A 744 24.29 2.48 -22.10
C ASP A 744 24.87 1.53 -21.04
N PRO A 745 24.01 0.87 -20.26
CA PRO A 745 24.44 -0.18 -19.33
C PRO A 745 25.28 -1.26 -20.05
N PRO A 746 26.38 -1.76 -19.44
CA PRO A 746 27.29 -2.71 -20.06
C PRO A 746 26.60 -3.95 -20.63
N LEU A 747 27.22 -4.52 -21.69
CA LEU A 747 26.82 -5.76 -22.30
C LEU A 747 28.01 -6.71 -22.27
N GLU A 748 28.23 -7.36 -21.13
CA GLU A 748 29.32 -8.30 -20.91
C GLU A 748 28.84 -9.72 -21.22
N VAL A 749 29.58 -10.40 -22.18
CA VAL A 749 29.32 -11.78 -22.56
C VAL A 749 30.46 -12.64 -22.03
N ASP A 750 30.14 -13.57 -21.11
CA ASP A 750 31.12 -14.49 -20.54
C ASP A 750 31.01 -15.90 -21.16
N LEU A 751 32.11 -16.38 -21.67
CA LEU A 751 32.27 -17.72 -22.26
C LEU A 751 33.00 -18.68 -21.28
N GLY A 752 33.16 -18.33 -20.01
CA GLY A 752 33.95 -19.05 -19.03
C GLY A 752 33.43 -20.43 -18.65
N LEU A 753 32.14 -20.72 -18.89
CA LEU A 753 31.52 -22.01 -18.59
C LEU A 753 31.67 -23.07 -19.70
N ARG A 754 32.35 -22.71 -20.82
CA ARG A 754 32.61 -23.69 -21.85
C ARG A 754 33.64 -24.73 -21.43
N PRO A 755 33.69 -25.95 -22.04
CA PRO A 755 34.72 -26.94 -21.78
C PRO A 755 36.13 -26.37 -21.78
N GLU A 756 36.96 -26.78 -20.80
CA GLU A 756 38.32 -26.28 -20.55
C GLU A 756 38.38 -24.78 -20.21
N GLY A 757 37.22 -24.13 -19.93
CA GLY A 757 37.13 -22.73 -19.56
C GLY A 757 37.76 -21.80 -20.60
N ARG A 758 38.58 -20.86 -20.14
CA ARG A 758 39.21 -19.85 -21.02
C ARG A 758 40.25 -20.42 -21.95
N SER A 759 40.75 -21.63 -21.69
CA SER A 759 41.78 -22.30 -22.49
C SER A 759 41.20 -23.10 -23.65
N GLY A 760 39.90 -23.45 -23.57
CA GLY A 760 39.23 -24.23 -24.62
C GLY A 760 38.78 -23.39 -25.80
N PRO A 761 38.48 -24.03 -26.95
CA PRO A 761 37.99 -23.35 -28.14
C PRO A 761 36.68 -22.61 -27.84
N VAL A 762 36.48 -21.49 -28.53
CA VAL A 762 35.30 -20.63 -28.37
C VAL A 762 34.03 -21.33 -28.82
N VAL A 763 34.14 -22.11 -29.89
CA VAL A 763 33.02 -22.83 -30.51
C VAL A 763 33.41 -24.31 -30.69
N ARG A 764 32.48 -25.22 -30.48
CA ARG A 764 32.63 -26.66 -30.70
C ARG A 764 31.42 -27.21 -31.45
N THR A 765 31.59 -28.36 -32.15
CA THR A 765 30.46 -29.16 -32.64
C THR A 765 29.77 -29.92 -31.51
N ILE A 766 28.52 -30.35 -31.70
CA ILE A 766 27.79 -31.17 -30.74
C ILE A 766 28.57 -32.45 -30.40
N ALA A 767 29.12 -33.13 -31.42
CA ALA A 767 29.94 -34.32 -31.22
C ALA A 767 31.22 -34.06 -30.39
N SER A 768 31.81 -32.86 -30.53
CA SER A 768 32.95 -32.46 -29.70
C SER A 768 32.57 -32.20 -28.24
N TYR A 769 31.41 -31.63 -28.01
CA TYR A 769 30.84 -31.45 -26.66
C TYR A 769 30.50 -32.79 -26.01
N GLU A 770 29.84 -33.70 -26.73
CA GLU A 770 29.48 -35.03 -26.24
C GLU A 770 30.71 -35.84 -25.82
N ARG A 771 31.76 -35.86 -26.69
CA ARG A 771 33.02 -36.51 -26.36
C ARG A 771 33.71 -35.93 -25.12
N TYR A 772 33.74 -34.58 -25.02
CA TYR A 772 34.31 -33.93 -23.85
C TYR A 772 33.59 -34.29 -22.57
N TYR A 773 32.28 -34.19 -22.53
CA TYR A 773 31.49 -34.49 -21.33
C TYR A 773 31.54 -35.98 -20.99
N THR A 774 31.68 -36.86 -21.96
CA THR A 774 31.85 -38.31 -21.73
C THR A 774 33.21 -38.68 -21.13
N GLU A 775 34.30 -38.07 -21.64
CA GLU A 775 35.64 -38.44 -21.29
C GLU A 775 36.25 -37.60 -20.15
N TRP A 776 35.87 -36.32 -20.07
CA TRP A 776 36.56 -35.35 -19.22
C TRP A 776 35.58 -34.49 -18.39
N GLY A 777 34.31 -34.63 -18.58
CA GLY A 777 33.29 -33.84 -17.86
C GLY A 777 33.33 -33.98 -16.37
N GLU A 778 33.36 -32.87 -15.65
CA GLU A 778 33.31 -32.83 -14.19
C GLU A 778 31.85 -32.57 -13.68
N VAL A 779 31.58 -33.01 -12.45
CA VAL A 779 30.23 -32.95 -11.88
C VAL A 779 29.67 -31.53 -11.85
N TRP A 780 30.50 -30.52 -11.61
CA TRP A 780 30.07 -29.12 -11.60
C TRP A 780 29.70 -28.61 -13.01
N GLU A 781 30.25 -29.20 -14.07
CA GLU A 781 29.88 -28.87 -15.44
C GLU A 781 28.46 -29.43 -15.74
N TYR A 782 28.18 -30.66 -15.30
CA TYR A 782 26.85 -31.24 -15.42
C TYR A 782 25.82 -30.45 -14.63
N GLN A 783 26.15 -29.97 -13.42
CA GLN A 783 25.35 -29.05 -12.66
C GLN A 783 25.11 -27.74 -13.41
N ALA A 784 26.15 -27.19 -14.07
CA ALA A 784 25.99 -25.96 -14.85
C ALA A 784 25.07 -26.15 -16.06
N LEU A 785 25.08 -27.35 -16.71
CA LEU A 785 24.19 -27.70 -17.81
C LEU A 785 22.71 -27.73 -17.43
N LEU A 786 22.35 -27.87 -16.15
CA LEU A 786 20.96 -27.74 -15.71
C LEU A 786 20.31 -26.41 -16.12
N ARG A 787 21.14 -25.39 -16.33
CA ARG A 787 20.69 -24.05 -16.73
C ARG A 787 20.84 -23.78 -18.21
N ALA A 788 21.19 -24.79 -19.03
CA ALA A 788 21.39 -24.62 -20.47
C ALA A 788 20.08 -24.43 -21.20
N THR A 789 19.96 -23.37 -22.01
CA THR A 789 18.81 -23.09 -22.87
C THR A 789 19.24 -22.40 -24.17
N VAL A 790 18.54 -22.61 -25.28
CA VAL A 790 18.81 -21.92 -26.55
C VAL A 790 18.33 -20.47 -26.44
N ILE A 791 19.19 -19.49 -26.66
CA ILE A 791 18.85 -18.08 -26.56
C ILE A 791 18.99 -17.31 -27.88
N ALA A 792 19.92 -17.70 -28.76
CA ALA A 792 20.13 -17.05 -30.05
C ALA A 792 20.75 -18.01 -31.06
N GLY A 793 20.67 -17.65 -32.33
CA GLY A 793 21.26 -18.37 -33.45
C GLY A 793 20.30 -19.38 -34.08
N ASP A 794 20.84 -20.53 -34.49
CA ASP A 794 20.09 -21.61 -35.14
C ASP A 794 19.42 -22.49 -34.08
N GLU A 795 18.09 -22.50 -34.11
CA GLU A 795 17.24 -23.21 -33.13
C GLU A 795 17.42 -24.74 -33.21
N GLU A 796 17.55 -25.30 -34.46
CA GLU A 796 17.73 -26.73 -34.66
C GLU A 796 19.05 -27.24 -34.07
N VAL A 797 20.12 -26.52 -34.30
CA VAL A 797 21.46 -26.84 -33.71
C VAL A 797 21.37 -26.71 -32.17
N GLY A 798 20.71 -25.69 -31.68
CA GLY A 798 20.53 -25.48 -30.23
C GLY A 798 19.76 -26.62 -29.57
N GLU A 799 18.62 -27.03 -30.14
CA GLU A 799 17.79 -28.12 -29.61
C GLU A 799 18.53 -29.47 -29.64
N ARG A 800 19.27 -29.75 -30.71
CA ARG A 800 20.10 -30.94 -30.79
C ARG A 800 21.19 -30.97 -29.72
N PHE A 801 21.77 -29.80 -29.41
CA PHE A 801 22.77 -29.69 -28.33
C PHE A 801 22.09 -29.97 -26.98
N LEU A 802 20.90 -29.38 -26.71
CA LEU A 802 20.18 -29.61 -25.44
C LEU A 802 19.81 -31.09 -25.28
N HIS A 803 19.34 -31.72 -26.34
CA HIS A 803 19.03 -33.15 -26.30
C HIS A 803 20.26 -34.01 -25.97
N MET A 804 21.44 -33.69 -26.53
CA MET A 804 22.71 -34.35 -26.17
C MET A 804 23.03 -34.09 -24.68
N ALA A 805 22.87 -32.86 -24.22
CA ALA A 805 23.18 -32.46 -22.85
C ALA A 805 22.26 -33.11 -21.79
N ASP A 806 21.05 -33.51 -22.18
CA ASP A 806 20.09 -34.19 -21.29
C ASP A 806 20.65 -35.46 -20.67
N ALA A 807 21.45 -36.23 -21.41
CA ALA A 807 22.10 -37.44 -20.91
C ALA A 807 23.06 -37.17 -19.72
N PHE A 808 23.62 -35.98 -19.63
CA PHE A 808 24.57 -35.56 -18.59
C PHE A 808 23.91 -34.82 -17.43
N ARG A 809 22.93 -33.98 -17.74
CA ARG A 809 22.22 -33.19 -16.70
C ARG A 809 21.08 -33.96 -16.00
N TYR A 810 20.51 -34.99 -16.66
CA TYR A 810 19.44 -35.83 -16.11
C TYR A 810 19.76 -37.33 -16.31
N PRO A 811 20.85 -37.83 -15.68
CA PRO A 811 21.29 -39.20 -15.91
C PRO A 811 20.27 -40.23 -15.44
N ASP A 812 20.13 -41.31 -16.20
CA ASP A 812 19.31 -42.49 -15.81
C ASP A 812 19.75 -43.01 -14.44
N GLY A 813 18.80 -43.14 -13.49
CA GLY A 813 19.07 -43.58 -12.15
C GLY A 813 19.55 -42.48 -11.16
N GLY A 814 19.64 -41.24 -11.62
CA GLY A 814 19.98 -40.09 -10.80
C GLY A 814 21.47 -39.93 -10.49
N THR A 815 21.83 -38.90 -9.76
CA THR A 815 23.22 -38.56 -9.43
C THR A 815 23.77 -39.48 -8.34
N PRO A 816 24.96 -40.12 -8.55
CA PRO A 816 25.52 -41.01 -7.55
C PRO A 816 26.00 -40.27 -6.30
N PRO A 817 26.03 -40.95 -5.12
CA PRO A 817 26.42 -40.31 -3.85
C PRO A 817 27.82 -39.72 -3.83
N SER A 818 28.73 -40.21 -4.69
CA SER A 818 30.06 -39.64 -4.86
C SER A 818 30.03 -38.26 -5.47
N ALA A 819 29.18 -38.04 -6.48
CA ALA A 819 28.97 -36.77 -7.12
C ALA A 819 28.28 -35.76 -6.18
N VAL A 820 27.32 -36.19 -5.38
CA VAL A 820 26.72 -35.35 -4.34
C VAL A 820 27.77 -34.83 -3.35
N ARG A 821 28.69 -35.71 -2.89
CA ARG A 821 29.80 -35.27 -2.01
C ARG A 821 30.72 -34.27 -2.70
N GLU A 822 31.00 -34.46 -3.99
CA GLU A 822 31.84 -33.56 -4.75
C GLU A 822 31.18 -32.17 -4.92
N ILE A 823 29.88 -32.11 -5.21
CA ILE A 823 29.11 -30.85 -5.30
C ILE A 823 29.19 -30.08 -3.97
N ARG A 824 28.99 -30.78 -2.85
CA ARG A 824 29.10 -30.19 -1.50
C ARG A 824 30.49 -29.65 -1.23
N ARG A 825 31.53 -30.39 -1.63
CA ARG A 825 32.94 -29.95 -1.50
C ARG A 825 33.24 -28.70 -2.33
N ILE A 826 32.75 -28.65 -3.55
CA ILE A 826 32.88 -27.48 -4.42
C ILE A 826 32.15 -26.29 -3.84
N LYS A 827 30.92 -26.44 -3.36
CA LYS A 827 30.13 -25.37 -2.72
C LYS A 827 30.88 -24.80 -1.51
N ALA A 828 31.42 -25.66 -0.62
CA ALA A 828 32.19 -25.22 0.54
C ALA A 828 33.38 -24.35 0.13
N ARG A 829 34.12 -24.75 -0.90
CA ARG A 829 35.25 -23.99 -1.42
C ARG A 829 34.80 -22.65 -2.03
N VAL A 830 33.71 -22.64 -2.79
CA VAL A 830 33.17 -21.40 -3.39
C VAL A 830 32.76 -20.41 -2.29
N ASP A 831 32.16 -20.89 -1.20
CA ASP A 831 31.74 -20.07 -0.09
C ASP A 831 32.92 -19.43 0.67
N ASP A 832 34.06 -20.13 0.75
CA ASP A 832 35.27 -19.62 1.39
C ASP A 832 36.07 -18.68 0.48
N GLU A 833 36.21 -19.01 -0.81
CA GLU A 833 37.13 -18.33 -1.70
C GLU A 833 36.52 -17.12 -2.42
N ARG A 834 35.20 -17.13 -2.71
CA ARG A 834 34.55 -16.09 -3.52
C ARG A 834 33.94 -14.96 -2.72
N LEU A 835 33.72 -15.12 -1.39
CA LEU A 835 33.24 -14.03 -0.58
C LEU A 835 34.37 -13.00 -0.39
N PRO A 836 34.14 -11.69 -0.69
CA PRO A 836 35.15 -10.65 -0.46
C PRO A 836 35.57 -10.62 1.03
N ARG A 837 36.85 -10.45 1.30
CA ARG A 837 37.44 -10.54 2.67
C ARG A 837 36.79 -9.63 3.71
N ASN A 838 36.15 -8.52 3.29
CA ASN A 838 35.49 -7.55 4.17
C ASN A 838 33.97 -7.60 4.03
N ALA A 839 33.39 -8.59 3.37
CA ALA A 839 31.96 -8.69 3.19
C ALA A 839 31.28 -9.31 4.43
N ASP A 840 30.20 -8.71 4.85
CA ASP A 840 29.32 -9.32 5.86
C ASP A 840 28.43 -10.38 5.19
N ARG A 841 28.66 -11.63 5.53
CA ARG A 841 27.93 -12.77 4.96
C ARG A 841 26.43 -12.73 5.27
N SER A 842 26.01 -12.07 6.34
CA SER A 842 24.60 -12.00 6.72
C SER A 842 23.75 -11.12 5.79
N VAL A 843 24.38 -10.12 5.17
CA VAL A 843 23.71 -9.14 4.31
C VAL A 843 24.20 -9.18 2.84
N HIS A 844 24.90 -10.26 2.47
CA HIS A 844 25.36 -10.45 1.09
C HIS A 844 24.30 -11.21 0.27
N THR A 845 23.66 -10.55 -0.67
CA THR A 845 22.48 -11.05 -1.40
C THR A 845 22.74 -12.26 -2.30
N LYS A 846 23.98 -12.45 -2.77
CA LYS A 846 24.36 -13.57 -3.62
C LYS A 846 24.99 -14.73 -2.84
N LEU A 847 26.03 -14.48 -2.05
CA LEU A 847 26.82 -15.51 -1.36
C LEU A 847 26.55 -15.57 0.15
N GLY A 848 25.55 -14.85 0.63
CA GLY A 848 25.11 -14.87 2.01
C GLY A 848 24.44 -16.18 2.41
N ARG A 849 24.36 -16.44 3.71
CA ARG A 849 23.68 -17.62 4.24
C ARG A 849 22.18 -17.57 3.95
N GLY A 850 21.66 -18.61 3.30
CA GLY A 850 20.27 -18.68 2.87
C GLY A 850 19.89 -17.67 1.78
N ALA A 851 20.88 -17.02 1.14
CA ALA A 851 20.69 -16.13 0.00
C ALA A 851 20.71 -16.90 -1.34
N LEU A 852 20.86 -16.18 -2.47
CA LEU A 852 20.63 -16.72 -3.82
C LEU A 852 21.42 -17.99 -4.10
N ALA A 853 22.75 -17.98 -3.88
CA ALA A 853 23.58 -19.13 -4.21
C ALA A 853 23.24 -20.37 -3.38
N ASP A 854 22.86 -20.20 -2.11
CA ASP A 854 22.47 -21.32 -1.25
C ASP A 854 21.19 -21.97 -1.77
N VAL A 855 20.19 -21.16 -2.14
CA VAL A 855 18.93 -21.66 -2.70
C VAL A 855 19.15 -22.32 -4.06
N GLU A 856 19.85 -21.65 -4.98
CA GLU A 856 20.11 -22.17 -6.34
C GLU A 856 20.86 -23.49 -6.31
N TRP A 857 21.91 -23.62 -5.48
CA TRP A 857 22.67 -24.87 -5.36
C TRP A 857 21.84 -25.98 -4.73
N THR A 858 20.99 -25.67 -3.76
CA THR A 858 20.09 -26.65 -3.14
C THR A 858 19.09 -27.20 -4.15
N VAL A 859 18.45 -26.32 -4.93
CA VAL A 859 17.49 -26.73 -5.97
C VAL A 859 18.18 -27.55 -7.06
N GLN A 860 19.37 -27.13 -7.52
CA GLN A 860 20.14 -27.87 -8.52
C GLN A 860 20.54 -29.26 -8.01
N LEU A 861 20.96 -29.37 -6.74
CA LEU A 861 21.27 -30.68 -6.14
C LEU A 861 20.04 -31.56 -6.10
N LEU A 862 18.89 -31.05 -5.67
CA LEU A 862 17.63 -31.81 -5.66
C LEU A 862 17.21 -32.25 -7.07
N THR A 863 17.35 -31.36 -8.05
CA THR A 863 17.10 -31.69 -9.48
C THR A 863 17.99 -32.83 -9.94
N MET A 864 19.32 -32.76 -9.69
CA MET A 864 20.23 -33.83 -10.07
C MET A 864 19.91 -35.18 -9.38
N MET A 865 19.45 -35.13 -8.15
CA MET A 865 19.14 -36.36 -7.39
C MET A 865 17.81 -36.98 -7.82
N HIS A 866 16.80 -36.20 -8.18
CA HIS A 866 15.42 -36.62 -8.28
C HIS A 866 14.78 -36.48 -9.68
N ALA A 867 15.39 -35.75 -10.62
CA ALA A 867 14.82 -35.51 -11.95
C ALA A 867 14.57 -36.82 -12.75
N HIS A 868 15.32 -37.90 -12.50
CA HIS A 868 15.09 -39.19 -13.10
C HIS A 868 13.74 -39.87 -12.70
N LYS A 869 13.15 -39.45 -11.58
CA LYS A 869 11.82 -39.89 -11.11
C LYS A 869 10.75 -38.86 -11.38
N HIS A 870 11.15 -37.58 -11.45
CA HIS A 870 10.27 -36.43 -11.54
C HIS A 870 10.60 -35.60 -12.79
N PRO A 871 10.07 -35.94 -13.97
CA PRO A 871 10.35 -35.21 -15.21
C PRO A 871 10.00 -33.73 -15.18
N GLN A 872 9.13 -33.30 -14.28
CA GLN A 872 8.76 -31.89 -14.07
C GLN A 872 9.94 -31.06 -13.50
N LEU A 873 10.97 -31.71 -12.97
CA LEU A 873 12.24 -31.06 -12.58
C LEU A 873 13.18 -30.84 -13.79
N HIS A 874 12.83 -31.29 -15.01
CA HIS A 874 13.52 -30.90 -16.23
C HIS A 874 13.21 -29.44 -16.59
N THR A 875 13.51 -28.52 -15.71
CA THR A 875 13.37 -27.08 -15.91
C THR A 875 14.68 -26.34 -15.61
N THR A 876 14.94 -25.27 -16.32
CA THR A 876 16.10 -24.41 -16.06
C THR A 876 15.81 -23.36 -14.99
N SER A 877 14.54 -23.16 -14.60
CA SER A 877 14.10 -22.15 -13.62
C SER A 877 14.13 -22.68 -12.19
N THR A 878 14.81 -21.98 -11.29
CA THR A 878 14.81 -22.27 -9.85
C THR A 878 13.38 -22.18 -9.25
N LEU A 879 12.61 -21.19 -9.68
CA LEU A 879 11.25 -20.98 -9.16
C LEU A 879 10.29 -22.07 -9.62
N GLU A 880 10.36 -22.50 -10.88
CA GLU A 880 9.52 -23.61 -11.40
C GLU A 880 9.84 -24.92 -10.69
N ALA A 881 11.11 -25.20 -10.48
CA ALA A 881 11.50 -26.39 -9.70
C ALA A 881 10.97 -26.31 -8.26
N LEU A 882 11.04 -25.16 -7.60
CA LEU A 882 10.51 -24.96 -6.24
C LEU A 882 8.98 -25.00 -6.21
N ASP A 883 8.30 -24.46 -7.21
CA ASP A 883 6.83 -24.52 -7.31
C ASP A 883 6.38 -25.97 -7.47
N TYR A 884 7.03 -26.77 -8.34
CA TYR A 884 6.77 -28.19 -8.46
C TYR A 884 7.05 -28.99 -7.18
N LEU A 885 8.20 -28.73 -6.52
CA LEU A 885 8.54 -29.38 -5.25
C LEU A 885 7.54 -29.05 -4.14
N ALA A 886 6.99 -27.86 -4.13
CA ALA A 886 5.95 -27.47 -3.18
C ALA A 886 4.60 -28.16 -3.47
N GLU A 887 4.30 -28.46 -4.73
CA GLU A 887 3.10 -29.22 -5.12
C GLU A 887 3.26 -30.71 -4.86
N LEU A 888 4.46 -31.24 -5.06
CA LEU A 888 4.80 -32.66 -4.80
C LEU A 888 4.64 -33.02 -3.32
N ASP A 889 5.03 -32.10 -2.43
CA ASP A 889 4.98 -32.21 -0.95
C ASP A 889 5.49 -33.58 -0.44
N ASP A 890 6.60 -34.08 -1.01
CA ASP A 890 7.21 -35.35 -0.65
C ASP A 890 8.30 -35.13 0.41
N PRO A 891 8.11 -35.62 1.66
CA PRO A 891 9.10 -35.45 2.71
C PRO A 891 10.47 -36.09 2.40
N ASP A 892 10.54 -37.11 1.53
CA ASP A 892 11.78 -37.76 1.12
C ASP A 892 12.55 -36.97 0.07
N VAL A 893 11.89 -35.98 -0.58
CA VAL A 893 12.49 -35.08 -1.56
C VAL A 893 12.65 -33.68 -0.97
N LEU A 894 11.55 -33.01 -0.72
CA LEU A 894 11.49 -31.68 -0.06
C LEU A 894 10.06 -31.40 0.42
N PRO A 895 9.83 -31.22 1.73
CA PRO A 895 8.52 -30.81 2.25
C PRO A 895 8.06 -29.47 1.65
N ALA A 896 6.77 -29.34 1.32
CA ALA A 896 6.20 -28.13 0.71
C ALA A 896 6.50 -26.84 1.52
N ALA A 897 6.54 -26.92 2.85
CA ALA A 897 6.88 -25.77 3.70
C ALA A 897 8.33 -25.31 3.49
N GLN A 898 9.26 -26.24 3.29
CA GLN A 898 10.68 -25.94 3.01
C GLN A 898 10.84 -25.38 1.59
N ALA A 899 10.16 -25.95 0.59
CA ALA A 899 10.14 -25.41 -0.77
C ALA A 899 9.64 -23.96 -0.80
N ARG A 900 8.55 -23.65 -0.12
CA ARG A 900 8.03 -22.28 0.01
C ARG A 900 9.01 -21.34 0.73
N THR A 901 9.73 -21.84 1.73
CA THR A 901 10.76 -21.06 2.45
C THR A 901 11.90 -20.68 1.51
N LEU A 902 12.43 -21.62 0.75
CA LEU A 902 13.49 -21.39 -0.23
C LEU A 902 13.02 -20.43 -1.34
N ARG A 903 11.79 -20.62 -1.84
CA ARG A 903 11.17 -19.73 -2.83
C ARG A 903 11.09 -18.27 -2.35
N THR A 904 10.61 -18.08 -1.13
CA THR A 904 10.50 -16.75 -0.53
C THR A 904 11.88 -16.10 -0.37
N ALA A 905 12.88 -16.83 0.04
CA ALA A 905 14.25 -16.35 0.20
C ALA A 905 14.86 -15.96 -1.15
N TRP A 906 14.67 -16.76 -2.19
CA TRP A 906 15.16 -16.45 -3.54
C TRP A 906 14.55 -15.16 -4.07
N LEU A 907 13.22 -14.99 -3.94
CA LEU A 907 12.51 -13.78 -4.37
C LEU A 907 12.97 -12.54 -3.58
N THR A 908 13.14 -12.68 -2.27
CA THR A 908 13.58 -11.59 -1.39
C THR A 908 15.03 -11.17 -1.72
N ALA A 909 15.92 -12.12 -1.88
CA ALA A 909 17.32 -11.85 -2.19
C ALA A 909 17.48 -11.27 -3.62
N THR A 910 16.68 -11.73 -4.58
CA THR A 910 16.67 -11.17 -5.95
C THR A 910 16.15 -9.73 -5.93
N ARG A 911 15.05 -9.45 -5.22
CA ARG A 911 14.51 -8.09 -5.07
C ARG A 911 15.53 -7.15 -4.43
N ALA A 912 16.17 -7.58 -3.35
CA ALA A 912 17.19 -6.78 -2.66
C ALA A 912 18.39 -6.50 -3.58
N ARG A 913 18.84 -7.50 -4.34
CA ARG A 913 19.94 -7.37 -5.31
C ARG A 913 19.58 -6.44 -6.48
N ASN A 914 18.37 -6.54 -7.01
CA ASN A 914 17.87 -5.63 -8.03
C ASN A 914 17.82 -4.19 -7.51
N ALA A 915 17.30 -3.98 -6.30
CA ALA A 915 17.26 -2.66 -5.68
C ALA A 915 18.65 -2.04 -5.48
N LEU A 916 19.64 -2.84 -5.10
CA LEU A 916 21.04 -2.38 -5.02
C LEU A 916 21.55 -1.83 -6.35
N VAL A 917 21.25 -2.47 -7.46
CA VAL A 917 21.67 -2.00 -8.81
C VAL A 917 20.87 -0.76 -9.22
N LEU A 918 19.57 -0.73 -8.94
CA LEU A 918 18.70 0.42 -9.24
C LEU A 918 19.13 1.70 -8.50
N VAL A 919 19.77 1.55 -7.33
CA VAL A 919 20.30 2.68 -6.55
C VAL A 919 21.73 3.03 -6.96
N SER A 920 22.62 2.03 -7.08
CA SER A 920 24.04 2.28 -7.28
C SER A 920 24.44 2.43 -8.75
N GLY A 921 23.61 1.96 -9.68
CA GLY A 921 23.95 1.84 -11.10
C GLY A 921 25.06 0.84 -11.40
N LYS A 922 25.52 0.08 -10.41
CA LYS A 922 26.62 -0.86 -10.51
C LYS A 922 26.27 -2.18 -9.87
N ARG A 923 26.88 -3.26 -10.33
CA ARG A 923 26.78 -4.58 -9.72
C ARG A 923 27.37 -4.53 -8.31
N THR A 924 26.53 -4.76 -7.32
CA THR A 924 26.89 -4.94 -5.91
C THR A 924 25.93 -5.94 -5.27
N ASP A 925 26.48 -6.76 -4.37
CA ASP A 925 25.72 -7.85 -3.75
C ASP A 925 25.61 -7.67 -2.22
N GLN A 926 26.14 -6.58 -1.66
CA GLN A 926 26.09 -6.31 -0.22
C GLN A 926 25.13 -5.19 0.11
N LEU A 927 24.19 -5.45 1.03
CA LEU A 927 23.32 -4.41 1.57
C LEU A 927 24.15 -3.41 2.40
N PRO A 928 23.89 -2.10 2.25
CA PRO A 928 24.60 -1.10 3.02
C PRO A 928 24.16 -1.10 4.49
N ALA A 929 24.99 -0.54 5.36
CA ALA A 929 24.64 -0.29 6.76
C ALA A 929 23.43 0.68 6.87
N PRO A 930 22.68 0.64 7.99
CA PRO A 930 21.57 1.57 8.23
C PRO A 930 21.97 3.02 8.00
N GLY A 931 21.14 3.74 7.24
CA GLY A 931 21.40 5.13 6.84
C GLY A 931 20.81 5.46 5.48
N PRO A 932 21.12 6.65 4.92
CA PRO A 932 20.51 7.15 3.70
C PRO A 932 20.59 6.22 2.50
N HIS A 933 21.68 5.46 2.38
CA HIS A 933 21.85 4.54 1.26
C HIS A 933 20.96 3.29 1.41
N LEU A 934 20.80 2.78 2.65
CA LEU A 934 19.86 1.70 2.91
C LEU A 934 18.41 2.15 2.70
N ALA A 935 18.08 3.40 3.07
CA ALA A 935 16.77 3.98 2.79
C ALA A 935 16.45 4.03 1.29
N GLN A 936 17.41 4.40 0.44
CA GLN A 936 17.25 4.35 -1.01
C GLN A 936 17.03 2.92 -1.52
N VAL A 937 17.80 1.94 -1.00
CA VAL A 937 17.64 0.52 -1.37
C VAL A 937 16.27 0.00 -0.91
N ALA A 938 15.84 0.31 0.30
CA ALA A 938 14.52 -0.04 0.82
C ALA A 938 13.40 0.56 -0.05
N GLY A 939 13.48 1.86 -0.38
CA GLY A 939 12.55 2.54 -1.28
C GLY A 939 12.48 1.92 -2.67
N SER A 940 13.63 1.50 -3.23
CA SER A 940 13.71 0.78 -4.51
C SER A 940 13.20 -0.67 -4.41
N ALA A 941 13.21 -1.28 -3.22
CA ALA A 941 12.64 -2.60 -2.96
C ALA A 941 11.14 -2.58 -2.62
N GLY A 942 10.50 -1.40 -2.64
CA GLY A 942 9.06 -1.22 -2.42
C GLY A 942 8.66 -0.97 -0.96
N TYR A 943 9.64 -0.75 -0.05
CA TYR A 943 9.39 -0.31 1.31
C TYR A 943 9.32 1.22 1.37
N ASP A 944 8.71 1.75 2.43
CA ASP A 944 8.86 3.17 2.72
C ASP A 944 10.33 3.45 3.05
N PRO A 945 10.94 4.53 2.52
CA PRO A 945 12.33 4.88 2.86
C PRO A 945 12.60 5.05 4.36
N ASP A 946 11.59 5.46 5.13
CA ASP A 946 11.68 5.57 6.58
C ASP A 946 11.66 4.21 7.28
N ASP A 947 11.14 3.17 6.62
CA ASP A 947 11.07 1.79 7.13
C ASP A 947 12.29 0.93 6.74
N GLN A 948 13.46 1.55 6.51
CA GLN A 948 14.68 0.84 6.10
C GLN A 948 15.08 -0.28 7.07
N GLN A 949 14.78 -0.12 8.37
CA GLN A 949 15.07 -1.12 9.38
C GLN A 949 14.18 -2.36 9.19
N GLN A 950 12.90 -2.18 8.91
CA GLN A 950 11.97 -3.27 8.61
C GLN A 950 12.42 -4.07 7.37
N PHE A 951 12.86 -3.38 6.32
CA PHE A 951 13.42 -4.04 5.14
C PHE A 951 14.60 -4.94 5.49
N LEU A 952 15.55 -4.46 6.31
CA LEU A 952 16.72 -5.22 6.72
C LEU A 952 16.34 -6.40 7.62
N GLU A 953 15.45 -6.21 8.57
CA GLU A 953 14.96 -7.25 9.47
C GLU A 953 14.22 -8.36 8.72
N ASP A 954 13.36 -8.00 7.76
CA ASP A 954 12.66 -8.97 6.91
C ASP A 954 13.65 -9.77 6.06
N TYR A 955 14.63 -9.11 5.45
CA TYR A 955 15.68 -9.79 4.70
C TYR A 955 16.42 -10.82 5.59
N LEU A 956 16.93 -10.40 6.73
CA LEU A 956 17.66 -11.23 7.66
C LEU A 956 16.81 -12.38 8.23
N ARG A 957 15.57 -12.14 8.53
CA ARG A 957 14.63 -13.15 9.04
C ARG A 957 14.36 -14.23 8.00
N ILE A 958 14.09 -13.82 6.76
CA ILE A 958 13.78 -14.74 5.66
C ILE A 958 15.01 -15.59 5.29
N THR A 959 16.18 -14.98 5.14
CA THR A 959 17.41 -15.69 4.79
C THR A 959 17.87 -16.64 5.89
N ARG A 960 17.74 -16.29 7.18
CA ARG A 960 18.03 -17.22 8.29
C ARG A 960 17.13 -18.45 8.25
N ARG A 961 15.84 -18.30 7.93
CA ARG A 961 14.94 -19.47 7.80
C ARG A 961 15.35 -20.36 6.64
N ALA A 962 15.69 -19.77 5.49
CA ALA A 962 16.16 -20.53 4.34
C ALA A 962 17.49 -21.24 4.62
N HIS A 963 18.39 -20.60 5.35
CA HIS A 963 19.69 -21.21 5.72
C HIS A 963 19.51 -22.50 6.51
N ARG A 964 18.56 -22.57 7.47
CA ARG A 964 18.25 -23.81 8.20
C ARG A 964 17.79 -24.93 7.24
N VAL A 965 16.97 -24.60 6.24
CA VAL A 965 16.56 -25.57 5.22
C VAL A 965 17.76 -26.04 4.39
N VAL A 966 18.67 -25.14 4.04
CA VAL A 966 19.90 -25.48 3.30
C VAL A 966 20.84 -26.38 4.15
N GLU A 967 20.99 -26.12 5.44
CA GLU A 967 21.77 -26.98 6.35
C GLU A 967 21.20 -28.40 6.40
N GLU A 968 19.89 -28.51 6.50
CA GLU A 968 19.22 -29.82 6.53
C GLU A 968 19.27 -30.53 5.16
N VAL A 969 18.88 -29.88 4.09
CA VAL A 969 18.67 -30.49 2.77
C VAL A 969 19.97 -30.61 1.99
N PHE A 970 20.71 -29.52 1.87
CA PHE A 970 21.94 -29.50 1.06
C PHE A 970 23.11 -30.14 1.81
N TRP A 971 23.32 -29.82 3.09
CA TRP A 971 24.46 -30.33 3.87
C TRP A 971 24.16 -31.67 4.56
N GLY A 972 22.88 -31.99 4.80
CA GLY A 972 22.47 -33.20 5.50
C GLY A 972 22.75 -33.15 7.00
N GLU A 973 22.76 -31.94 7.57
CA GLU A 973 22.94 -31.71 9.01
C GLU A 973 21.60 -31.85 9.72
N ALA A 974 21.58 -32.54 10.88
CA ALA A 974 20.39 -32.58 11.70
C ALA A 974 20.08 -31.18 12.24
N PRO A 975 18.79 -30.75 12.30
CA PRO A 975 18.45 -29.42 12.78
C PRO A 975 19.00 -29.20 14.19
N SER A 976 19.89 -28.21 14.34
CA SER A 976 20.42 -27.83 15.65
C SER A 976 19.31 -27.22 16.50
N LEU A 977 19.00 -27.86 17.62
CA LEU A 977 18.02 -27.45 18.63
C LEU A 977 18.55 -26.26 19.49
N GLU A 978 19.42 -25.42 19.01
CA GLU A 978 19.92 -24.28 19.75
C GLU A 978 19.34 -22.95 19.25
N HIS A 979 18.51 -22.40 20.13
CA HIS A 979 17.95 -21.04 20.21
C HIS A 979 16.74 -20.71 19.28
N GLU A 980 15.53 -20.88 19.87
CA GLU A 980 14.32 -20.10 19.58
C GLU A 980 14.51 -18.58 19.85
#